data_b8d26bf9f87f5c0374a4fa8e8a256d6a
#
_entry.id   b8d26bf9f87f5c0374a4fa8e8a256d6a
#
_cell.length_a   1.000
_cell.length_b   1.000
_cell.length_c   1.000
_cell.angle_alpha   90.00
_cell.angle_beta   90.00
_cell.angle_gamma   90.00
#
_symmetry.space_group_name_H-M   'P 1'
#
loop_
_entity.id
_entity.type
_entity.pdbx_description
1 polymer ?
#
loop_
_entity_poly.entity_id
_entity_poly.type
_entity_poly.pdbx_seq_one_letter_code
_entity_poly.pdbx_strand_id
1 'polypeptide(L)'
;MAEIDYSKGKIPGAESGIEIRHSVCDICTPGMHCGLDVYVKDGKVIKVEGTPDHPQNKGKLCTKGLGSRQYLYREDRILTPLRRVGERGEGKFEPISWDEAIDTIAEKLLSAREEYGAHRVAFYSGYSKWYRFMFRRFAGDYGSQNYGTESSSCFTSGLMAWQLTSGYAMRTDLGKTNLFIGWGANSYFSRYPMIGSMENGKKRGMKILIIDPRITPTTRRLADLHLRPHLGTDGALALAIAHVLIENDWIDRAYIDRYVHGFEEYAAYVREFTPEKGEELTGVPAEQIRQAAAMIHEAGSFCINESSAPIGHHLNGLQNYRAMMALLVITGNVDRTGGQLPGPHTYMERYCGFETREEHFMEERYPHDAPKAVGAGRFPLWYDLRHDMQANDLTDNILRQDENSVKVLFALGMNYRMFPQDGRLAEAFGKLDFFVDVDLFLTDTAKYADIVLPACTSMERGEFKCYPGGYAWYTNPVVEPLGESKSDCEILTLLARRMKMDDELLCAGYEACIKYIIQDLPITVEELRAAEGPIKVPGVTPYEVGSILERGVNTPTGKLELYSERIAAHPEWGLDALPTYRPPYNPDPEQYPFLLCAGTRIPNALHSRLHDVPWERSLLPDPVVEMSMEDAERLGIELGDPVEITTSVGSLTFQALPTATVQPGEVYIYHGYRELDINSILDGA
;
A
#
# COMPACT_ATOMS: atom_id res chain seq x y z
N MET A 1 1.29 -9.94 51.31
CA MET A 1 1.09 -9.50 49.90
C MET A 1 -0.41 -9.38 49.70
N ALA A 2 -0.93 -8.19 49.41
CA ALA A 2 -2.35 -8.05 49.07
C ALA A 2 -2.61 -8.88 47.80
N GLU A 3 -3.65 -9.68 47.85
CA GLU A 3 -4.10 -10.49 46.72
C GLU A 3 -4.50 -9.51 45.59
N ILE A 4 -3.80 -9.55 44.45
CA ILE A 4 -4.12 -8.71 43.30
C ILE A 4 -5.38 -9.28 42.65
N ASP A 5 -6.50 -8.59 42.84
CA ASP A 5 -7.75 -8.93 42.16
C ASP A 5 -7.65 -8.55 40.67
N TYR A 6 -7.20 -9.48 39.84
CA TYR A 6 -7.09 -9.30 38.40
C TYR A 6 -8.42 -9.11 37.69
N SER A 7 -9.55 -9.45 38.32
CA SER A 7 -10.88 -9.26 37.76
C SER A 7 -11.30 -7.77 37.71
N LYS A 8 -10.73 -6.95 38.59
CA LYS A 8 -10.92 -5.50 38.61
C LYS A 8 -9.89 -4.71 37.79
N GLY A 9 -8.87 -5.39 37.30
CA GLY A 9 -7.64 -4.79 36.82
C GLY A 9 -7.70 -4.05 35.48
N LYS A 10 -8.80 -3.89 34.78
CA LYS A 10 -8.98 -3.06 33.57
C LYS A 10 -10.45 -2.94 33.19
N ILE A 11 -11.34 -2.94 34.18
CA ILE A 11 -12.78 -2.72 33.99
C ILE A 11 -13.03 -1.21 33.98
N PRO A 12 -13.57 -0.63 32.90
CA PRO A 12 -13.91 0.80 32.84
C PRO A 12 -14.97 1.17 33.89
N GLY A 13 -14.85 2.38 34.44
CA GLY A 13 -15.83 2.93 35.37
C GLY A 13 -15.25 3.91 36.37
N ALA A 14 -16.14 4.59 37.08
CA ALA A 14 -15.76 5.61 38.06
C ALA A 14 -14.86 5.07 39.20
N GLU A 15 -15.08 3.83 39.65
CA GLU A 15 -14.27 3.21 40.72
C GLU A 15 -12.83 2.90 40.28
N SER A 16 -12.64 2.56 39.02
CA SER A 16 -11.31 2.24 38.47
C SER A 16 -10.57 3.46 37.95
N GLY A 17 -11.30 4.53 37.65
CA GLY A 17 -10.79 5.70 36.93
C GLY A 17 -10.37 5.41 35.49
N ILE A 18 -10.88 4.31 34.92
CA ILE A 18 -10.59 3.91 33.54
C ILE A 18 -11.73 4.39 32.62
N GLU A 19 -11.37 5.15 31.60
CA GLU A 19 -12.26 5.59 30.52
C GLU A 19 -11.98 4.80 29.25
N ILE A 20 -13.03 4.53 28.44
CA ILE A 20 -12.85 4.10 27.06
C ILE A 20 -12.96 5.33 26.18
N ARG A 21 -11.94 5.57 25.38
CA ARG A 21 -11.93 6.56 24.29
C ARG A 21 -11.74 5.84 22.98
N HIS A 22 -12.22 6.42 21.89
CA HIS A 22 -12.22 5.78 20.59
C HIS A 22 -11.20 6.41 19.64
N SER A 23 -10.46 5.58 18.92
CA SER A 23 -9.49 5.99 17.91
C SER A 23 -9.40 4.96 16.79
N VAL A 24 -8.39 5.06 15.95
CA VAL A 24 -8.11 4.13 14.86
C VAL A 24 -6.68 3.59 14.93
N CYS A 25 -6.50 2.36 14.47
CA CYS A 25 -5.18 1.76 14.27
C CYS A 25 -4.60 2.21 12.93
N ASP A 26 -3.53 2.99 12.94
CA ASP A 26 -2.87 3.54 11.75
C ASP A 26 -1.70 2.70 11.23
N ILE A 27 -1.54 1.45 11.71
CA ILE A 27 -0.41 0.60 11.33
C ILE A 27 -0.53 0.09 9.89
N CYS A 28 -1.70 -0.41 9.49
CA CYS A 28 -1.92 -0.98 8.15
C CYS A 28 -3.28 -0.57 7.57
N THR A 29 -3.62 -1.08 6.35
CA THR A 29 -4.89 -0.80 5.67
C THR A 29 -5.18 0.70 5.58
N PRO A 30 -4.28 1.47 4.95
CA PRO A 30 -4.43 2.92 4.88
C PRO A 30 -5.76 3.30 4.23
N GLY A 31 -6.44 4.28 4.80
CA GLY A 31 -7.77 4.71 4.37
C GLY A 31 -8.92 4.05 5.13
N MET A 32 -8.84 2.75 5.43
CA MET A 32 -9.85 2.02 6.22
C MET A 32 -9.21 1.43 7.48
N HIS A 33 -8.85 2.25 8.42
CA HIS A 33 -8.24 1.81 9.68
C HIS A 33 -9.23 1.06 10.56
N CYS A 34 -8.73 0.07 11.32
CA CYS A 34 -9.53 -0.63 12.33
C CYS A 34 -9.87 0.32 13.48
N GLY A 35 -11.12 0.31 13.97
CA GLY A 35 -11.50 1.04 15.16
C GLY A 35 -10.87 0.45 16.42
N LEU A 36 -10.44 1.30 17.30
CA LEU A 36 -9.83 0.98 18.60
C LEU A 36 -10.68 1.52 19.75
N ASP A 37 -11.02 0.65 20.69
CA ASP A 37 -11.41 0.99 22.04
C ASP A 37 -10.13 1.13 22.88
N VAL A 38 -9.82 2.36 23.26
CA VAL A 38 -8.60 2.72 23.96
C VAL A 38 -8.92 2.98 25.43
N TYR A 39 -8.38 2.14 26.30
CA TYR A 39 -8.57 2.26 27.75
C TYR A 39 -7.54 3.24 28.30
N VAL A 40 -8.01 4.35 28.81
CA VAL A 40 -7.19 5.44 29.34
C VAL A 40 -7.37 5.54 30.85
N LYS A 41 -6.27 5.63 31.60
CA LYS A 41 -6.24 5.92 33.03
C LYS A 41 -5.17 6.97 33.30
N ASP A 42 -5.50 8.00 34.05
CA ASP A 42 -4.59 9.10 34.41
C ASP A 42 -3.85 9.67 33.18
N GLY A 43 -4.59 9.86 32.07
CA GLY A 43 -4.06 10.37 30.81
C GLY A 43 -3.16 9.40 30.02
N LYS A 44 -3.06 8.14 30.43
CA LYS A 44 -2.21 7.12 29.78
C LYS A 44 -3.02 5.97 29.22
N VAL A 45 -2.67 5.52 28.02
CA VAL A 45 -3.22 4.29 27.43
C VAL A 45 -2.71 3.08 28.18
N ILE A 46 -3.63 2.29 28.75
CA ILE A 46 -3.30 1.06 29.50
C ILE A 46 -3.67 -0.23 28.77
N LYS A 47 -4.61 -0.14 27.79
CA LYS A 47 -5.08 -1.28 26.99
C LYS A 47 -5.68 -0.78 25.67
N VAL A 48 -5.66 -1.60 24.63
CA VAL A 48 -6.36 -1.40 23.35
C VAL A 48 -7.13 -2.65 22.98
N GLU A 49 -8.32 -2.50 22.44
CA GLU A 49 -9.15 -3.56 21.86
C GLU A 49 -9.79 -3.07 20.56
N GLY A 50 -10.35 -4.00 19.77
CA GLY A 50 -11.11 -3.63 18.58
C GLY A 50 -12.52 -3.16 18.96
N THR A 51 -12.98 -2.07 18.37
CA THR A 51 -14.32 -1.52 18.60
C THR A 51 -15.40 -2.47 18.02
N PRO A 52 -16.35 -2.99 18.84
CA PRO A 52 -17.32 -4.02 18.41
C PRO A 52 -18.20 -3.60 17.23
N ASP A 53 -18.72 -2.38 17.26
CA ASP A 53 -19.67 -1.89 16.25
C ASP A 53 -19.00 -1.15 15.08
N HIS A 54 -17.69 -1.16 15.02
CA HIS A 54 -16.96 -0.49 13.96
C HIS A 54 -17.16 -1.20 12.60
N PRO A 55 -17.52 -0.49 11.51
CA PRO A 55 -17.90 -1.09 10.23
C PRO A 55 -16.79 -1.94 9.59
N GLN A 56 -15.51 -1.60 9.85
CA GLN A 56 -14.36 -2.28 9.27
C GLN A 56 -13.97 -3.56 10.01
N ASN A 57 -13.79 -3.51 11.32
CA ASN A 57 -13.19 -4.61 12.07
C ASN A 57 -14.13 -5.34 13.03
N LYS A 58 -15.30 -4.79 13.35
CA LYS A 58 -16.35 -5.47 14.14
C LYS A 58 -15.79 -6.19 15.37
N GLY A 59 -15.05 -5.48 16.18
CA GLY A 59 -14.38 -6.00 17.37
C GLY A 59 -13.08 -6.79 17.14
N LYS A 60 -12.76 -7.18 15.91
CA LYS A 60 -11.55 -7.94 15.61
C LYS A 60 -10.33 -7.02 15.53
N LEU A 61 -9.23 -7.42 16.16
CA LEU A 61 -7.96 -6.72 16.09
C LEU A 61 -6.83 -7.74 15.99
N CYS A 62 -5.87 -7.51 15.08
CA CYS A 62 -4.69 -8.35 14.95
C CYS A 62 -3.59 -7.93 15.93
N THR A 63 -2.51 -8.73 16.03
CA THR A 63 -1.35 -8.44 16.89
C THR A 63 -0.84 -7.02 16.70
N LYS A 64 -0.65 -6.58 15.44
CA LYS A 64 -0.19 -5.22 15.13
C LYS A 64 -1.04 -4.11 15.76
N GLY A 65 -2.35 -4.27 15.73
CA GLY A 65 -3.26 -3.31 16.38
C GLY A 65 -3.19 -3.39 17.90
N LEU A 66 -3.05 -4.58 18.47
CA LEU A 66 -2.85 -4.78 19.92
C LEU A 66 -1.52 -4.18 20.39
N GLY A 67 -0.48 -4.20 19.54
CA GLY A 67 0.83 -3.60 19.79
C GLY A 67 0.85 -2.07 19.75
N SER A 68 -0.23 -1.39 19.32
CA SER A 68 -0.27 0.07 19.17
C SER A 68 0.09 0.83 20.44
N ARG A 69 -0.26 0.28 21.63
CA ARG A 69 0.11 0.88 22.91
C ARG A 69 1.61 0.90 23.13
N GLN A 70 2.31 -0.23 22.86
CA GLN A 70 3.77 -0.30 23.00
C GLN A 70 4.45 0.58 21.95
N TYR A 71 3.87 0.68 20.74
CA TYR A 71 4.36 1.56 19.70
C TYR A 71 4.27 3.03 20.12
N LEU A 72 3.16 3.45 20.73
CA LEU A 72 2.97 4.80 21.27
C LEU A 72 4.05 5.16 22.30
N TYR A 73 4.35 4.24 23.25
CA TYR A 73 5.23 4.50 24.39
C TYR A 73 6.63 3.86 24.25
N ARG A 74 7.12 3.70 23.04
CA ARG A 74 8.52 3.30 22.84
C ARG A 74 9.46 4.36 23.43
N GLU A 75 10.53 3.92 24.08
CA GLU A 75 11.48 4.80 24.77
C GLU A 75 12.31 5.66 23.81
N ASP A 76 12.46 5.22 22.55
CA ASP A 76 13.21 5.91 21.50
C ASP A 76 12.35 6.88 20.65
N ARG A 77 11.14 7.26 21.14
CA ARG A 77 10.32 8.31 20.52
C ARG A 77 11.07 9.64 20.47
N ILE A 78 11.03 10.31 19.32
CA ILE A 78 11.47 11.71 19.19
C ILE A 78 10.41 12.58 19.88
N LEU A 79 10.83 13.40 20.84
CA LEU A 79 9.93 14.20 21.67
C LEU A 79 10.05 15.71 21.45
N THR A 80 11.07 16.16 20.73
CA THR A 80 11.35 17.57 20.41
C THR A 80 12.01 17.68 19.04
N PRO A 81 11.91 18.80 18.32
CA PRO A 81 12.65 18.99 17.08
C PRO A 81 14.15 18.86 17.29
N LEU A 82 14.82 18.26 16.32
CA LEU A 82 16.25 17.96 16.36
C LEU A 82 16.97 18.58 15.17
N ARG A 83 18.14 19.18 15.41
CA ARG A 83 19.06 19.66 14.38
C ARG A 83 20.33 18.81 14.35
N ARG A 84 20.77 18.41 13.17
CA ARG A 84 22.03 17.67 12.98
C ARG A 84 23.25 18.52 13.36
N VAL A 85 24.16 17.92 14.13
CA VAL A 85 25.43 18.54 14.54
C VAL A 85 26.67 17.75 14.10
N GLY A 86 26.47 16.57 13.51
CA GLY A 86 27.52 15.71 12.97
C GLY A 86 27.44 15.58 11.45
N GLU A 87 28.24 14.66 10.91
CA GLU A 87 28.16 14.28 9.51
C GLU A 87 26.83 13.57 9.22
N ARG A 88 26.35 13.64 7.97
CA ARG A 88 25.14 12.92 7.55
C ARG A 88 25.32 11.42 7.73
N GLY A 89 24.33 10.76 8.32
CA GLY A 89 24.37 9.32 8.63
C GLY A 89 24.95 8.98 10.00
N GLU A 90 25.67 9.88 10.68
CA GLU A 90 26.18 9.63 12.05
C GLU A 90 25.08 9.56 13.11
N GLY A 91 23.94 10.21 12.89
CA GLY A 91 22.83 10.27 13.84
C GLY A 91 23.10 11.15 15.07
N LYS A 92 23.96 12.18 14.93
CA LYS A 92 24.25 13.14 15.99
C LYS A 92 23.37 14.36 15.85
N PHE A 93 22.57 14.62 16.88
CA PHE A 93 21.58 15.70 16.90
C PHE A 93 21.62 16.48 18.22
N GLU A 94 21.17 17.73 18.16
CA GLU A 94 20.84 18.53 19.33
C GLU A 94 19.38 18.98 19.28
N PRO A 95 18.70 19.10 20.43
CA PRO A 95 17.35 19.67 20.47
C PRO A 95 17.35 21.14 20.07
N ILE A 96 16.32 21.55 19.32
CA ILE A 96 16.04 22.93 18.98
C ILE A 96 14.55 23.26 19.25
N SER A 97 14.19 24.54 19.27
CA SER A 97 12.80 24.93 19.41
C SER A 97 12.01 24.72 18.11
N TRP A 98 10.68 24.62 18.23
CA TRP A 98 9.80 24.59 17.05
C TRP A 98 9.94 25.83 16.18
N ASP A 99 10.05 27.02 16.79
CA ASP A 99 10.24 28.25 16.02
C ASP A 99 11.53 28.21 15.20
N GLU A 100 12.63 27.80 15.81
CA GLU A 100 13.92 27.65 15.10
C GLU A 100 13.83 26.61 13.97
N ALA A 101 13.19 25.47 14.23
CA ALA A 101 13.01 24.42 13.22
C ALA A 101 12.19 24.90 12.02
N ILE A 102 11.02 25.51 12.28
CA ILE A 102 10.11 26.03 11.25
C ILE A 102 10.73 27.20 10.49
N ASP A 103 11.46 28.10 11.17
CA ASP A 103 12.17 29.21 10.52
C ASP A 103 13.24 28.66 9.56
N THR A 104 14.08 27.73 10.03
CA THR A 104 15.13 27.13 9.23
C THR A 104 14.56 26.42 8.00
N ILE A 105 13.53 25.60 8.18
CA ILE A 105 12.92 24.84 7.06
C ILE A 105 12.29 25.81 6.05
N ALA A 106 11.53 26.80 6.51
CA ALA A 106 10.90 27.79 5.65
C ALA A 106 11.93 28.59 4.83
N GLU A 107 13.01 29.07 5.49
CA GLU A 107 14.10 29.76 4.82
C GLU A 107 14.76 28.89 3.74
N LYS A 108 15.10 27.64 4.06
CA LYS A 108 15.73 26.72 3.13
C LYS A 108 14.85 26.38 1.94
N LEU A 109 13.55 26.15 2.16
CA LEU A 109 12.59 25.91 1.08
C LEU A 109 12.43 27.12 0.18
N LEU A 110 12.28 28.34 0.76
CA LEU A 110 12.17 29.58 -0.03
C LEU A 110 13.43 29.84 -0.83
N SER A 111 14.61 29.74 -0.21
CA SER A 111 15.90 29.94 -0.90
C SER A 111 16.10 28.93 -2.02
N ALA A 112 15.77 27.65 -1.78
CA ALA A 112 15.88 26.62 -2.82
C ALA A 112 14.96 26.91 -4.03
N ARG A 113 13.76 27.42 -3.78
CA ARG A 113 12.83 27.82 -4.86
C ARG A 113 13.38 29.00 -5.68
N GLU A 114 14.01 29.99 -5.02
CA GLU A 114 14.60 31.13 -5.70
C GLU A 114 15.88 30.80 -6.44
N GLU A 115 16.75 29.99 -5.86
CA GLU A 115 18.07 29.67 -6.41
C GLU A 115 18.02 28.58 -7.48
N TYR A 116 17.25 27.52 -7.24
CA TYR A 116 17.25 26.31 -8.07
C TYR A 116 15.97 26.12 -8.88
N GLY A 117 14.88 26.74 -8.46
CA GLY A 117 13.53 26.46 -8.92
C GLY A 117 12.81 25.39 -8.11
N ALA A 118 11.49 25.49 -8.02
CA ALA A 118 10.64 24.60 -7.22
C ALA A 118 10.79 23.12 -7.61
N HIS A 119 11.06 22.82 -8.89
CA HIS A 119 11.23 21.46 -9.40
C HIS A 119 12.45 20.71 -8.83
N ARG A 120 13.36 21.39 -8.15
CA ARG A 120 14.50 20.76 -7.49
C ARG A 120 14.26 20.46 -6.00
N VAL A 121 13.02 20.63 -5.56
CA VAL A 121 12.55 20.24 -4.22
C VAL A 121 11.59 19.08 -4.36
N ALA A 122 11.87 17.98 -3.67
CA ALA A 122 11.01 16.80 -3.64
C ALA A 122 10.30 16.68 -2.29
N PHE A 123 9.04 16.29 -2.35
CA PHE A 123 8.14 16.04 -1.22
C PHE A 123 7.78 14.56 -1.22
N TYR A 124 8.23 13.82 -0.21
CA TYR A 124 8.01 12.37 -0.15
C TYR A 124 7.11 11.97 1.01
N SER A 125 6.06 11.22 0.73
CA SER A 125 5.16 10.64 1.73
C SER A 125 5.42 9.15 1.92
N GLY A 126 5.75 8.75 3.13
CA GLY A 126 5.83 7.37 3.55
C GLY A 126 4.45 6.67 3.60
N TYR A 127 4.35 5.58 4.37
CA TYR A 127 3.19 4.69 4.32
C TYR A 127 1.88 5.31 4.80
N SER A 128 1.88 6.27 5.73
CA SER A 128 0.66 6.91 6.26
C SER A 128 -0.06 7.71 5.18
N LYS A 129 -1.41 7.63 5.14
CA LYS A 129 -2.23 8.19 4.05
C LYS A 129 -3.09 9.37 4.49
N TRP A 130 -3.32 9.54 5.77
CA TRP A 130 -4.31 10.47 6.32
C TRP A 130 -4.02 11.96 6.00
N TYR A 131 -2.75 12.32 5.77
CA TYR A 131 -2.30 13.69 5.47
C TYR A 131 -1.99 13.91 3.97
N ARG A 132 -2.01 12.88 3.13
CA ARG A 132 -1.47 12.93 1.76
C ARG A 132 -2.11 13.97 0.87
N PHE A 133 -3.41 14.15 0.97
CA PHE A 133 -4.11 15.17 0.20
C PHE A 133 -3.59 16.58 0.52
N MET A 134 -3.36 16.88 1.80
CA MET A 134 -2.83 18.16 2.25
C MET A 134 -1.36 18.34 1.87
N PHE A 135 -0.56 17.26 1.96
CA PHE A 135 0.86 17.30 1.58
C PHE A 135 1.05 17.45 0.06
N ARG A 136 0.21 16.78 -0.75
CA ARG A 136 0.23 16.97 -2.21
C ARG A 136 -0.14 18.39 -2.60
N ARG A 137 -1.19 18.96 -1.97
CA ARG A 137 -1.57 20.36 -2.17
C ARG A 137 -0.44 21.31 -1.75
N PHE A 138 0.24 21.06 -0.63
CA PHE A 138 1.39 21.83 -0.18
C PHE A 138 2.52 21.83 -1.21
N ALA A 139 2.87 20.65 -1.75
CA ALA A 139 3.88 20.54 -2.81
C ALA A 139 3.47 21.30 -4.08
N GLY A 140 2.20 21.22 -4.46
CA GLY A 140 1.64 21.94 -5.59
C GLY A 140 1.67 23.45 -5.42
N ASP A 141 1.21 23.98 -4.29
CA ASP A 141 1.24 25.41 -3.99
C ASP A 141 2.68 25.96 -3.83
N TYR A 142 3.62 25.11 -3.41
CA TYR A 142 5.05 25.43 -3.46
C TYR A 142 5.57 25.56 -4.90
N GLY A 143 4.92 24.95 -5.89
CA GLY A 143 5.25 24.97 -7.30
C GLY A 143 6.02 23.74 -7.81
N SER A 144 6.04 22.63 -7.05
CA SER A 144 6.76 21.41 -7.42
C SER A 144 5.81 20.28 -7.81
N GLN A 145 6.05 19.63 -8.96
CA GLN A 145 5.44 18.36 -9.33
C GLN A 145 6.09 17.16 -8.64
N ASN A 146 7.21 17.34 -7.94
CA ASN A 146 7.95 16.28 -7.27
C ASN A 146 7.32 15.88 -5.94
N TYR A 147 6.02 15.60 -5.95
CA TYR A 147 5.35 14.88 -4.88
C TYR A 147 5.40 13.39 -5.21
N GLY A 148 5.90 12.57 -4.30
CA GLY A 148 5.99 11.13 -4.48
C GLY A 148 5.66 10.36 -3.20
N THR A 149 5.34 9.09 -3.37
CA THR A 149 4.95 8.23 -2.25
C THR A 149 5.54 6.84 -2.38
N GLU A 150 5.55 6.07 -1.30
CA GLU A 150 5.90 4.64 -1.32
C GLU A 150 4.97 3.83 -2.23
N SER A 151 3.80 4.35 -2.57
CA SER A 151 2.85 3.64 -3.45
C SER A 151 3.39 3.44 -4.86
N SER A 152 4.38 4.23 -5.28
CA SER A 152 5.09 4.07 -6.56
C SER A 152 5.82 2.73 -6.67
N SER A 153 6.28 2.18 -5.56
CA SER A 153 6.89 0.85 -5.47
C SER A 153 6.01 -0.15 -4.69
N CYS A 154 4.68 0.05 -4.66
CA CYS A 154 3.78 -0.82 -3.93
C CYS A 154 2.58 -1.23 -4.80
N PHE A 155 1.40 -0.63 -4.59
CA PHE A 155 0.15 -1.14 -5.19
C PHE A 155 -0.29 -0.40 -6.45
N THR A 156 0.34 0.71 -6.80
CA THR A 156 -0.17 1.59 -7.86
C THR A 156 -0.15 0.93 -9.24
N SER A 157 0.75 -0.04 -9.50
CA SER A 157 0.72 -0.82 -10.75
C SER A 157 -0.61 -1.54 -10.97
N GLY A 158 -1.21 -2.13 -9.92
CA GLY A 158 -2.55 -2.72 -10.00
C GLY A 158 -3.65 -1.67 -10.23
N LEU A 159 -3.52 -0.49 -9.60
CA LEU A 159 -4.43 0.62 -9.86
C LEU A 159 -4.34 1.12 -11.31
N MET A 160 -3.12 1.28 -11.84
CA MET A 160 -2.90 1.68 -13.24
C MET A 160 -3.45 0.65 -14.22
N ALA A 161 -3.31 -0.65 -13.92
CA ALA A 161 -3.90 -1.71 -14.72
C ALA A 161 -5.43 -1.58 -14.79
N TRP A 162 -6.10 -1.29 -13.69
CA TRP A 162 -7.54 -0.99 -13.67
C TRP A 162 -7.89 0.30 -14.39
N GLN A 163 -7.09 1.37 -14.26
CA GLN A 163 -7.28 2.62 -15.00
C GLN A 163 -7.18 2.40 -16.51
N LEU A 164 -6.23 1.57 -16.97
CA LEU A 164 -6.12 1.20 -18.39
C LEU A 164 -7.29 0.33 -18.88
N THR A 165 -7.79 -0.56 -18.02
CA THR A 165 -8.83 -1.51 -18.40
C THR A 165 -10.23 -0.91 -18.32
N SER A 166 -10.52 -0.11 -17.29
CA SER A 166 -11.87 0.40 -17.00
C SER A 166 -11.95 1.90 -16.74
N GLY A 167 -10.82 2.60 -16.63
CA GLY A 167 -10.77 4.00 -16.24
C GLY A 167 -11.06 4.27 -14.75
N TYR A 168 -11.27 3.25 -13.95
CA TYR A 168 -11.63 3.36 -12.52
C TYR A 168 -10.73 2.50 -11.63
N ALA A 169 -10.56 2.89 -10.38
CA ALA A 169 -10.16 1.95 -9.34
C ALA A 169 -11.31 0.97 -9.06
N MET A 170 -11.01 -0.31 -8.85
CA MET A 170 -12.05 -1.33 -8.63
C MET A 170 -11.94 -1.95 -7.24
N ARG A 171 -13.06 -2.46 -6.74
CA ARG A 171 -13.18 -3.14 -5.44
C ARG A 171 -14.01 -4.41 -5.54
N THR A 172 -13.73 -5.38 -4.70
CA THR A 172 -14.48 -6.66 -4.65
C THR A 172 -15.87 -6.48 -4.03
N ASP A 173 -16.91 -7.08 -4.60
CA ASP A 173 -18.22 -7.25 -3.95
C ASP A 173 -18.28 -8.58 -3.16
N LEU A 174 -17.34 -8.75 -2.22
CA LEU A 174 -17.18 -9.97 -1.42
C LEU A 174 -18.47 -10.40 -0.70
N GLY A 175 -19.34 -9.44 -0.37
CA GLY A 175 -20.60 -9.72 0.31
C GLY A 175 -21.60 -10.54 -0.51
N LYS A 176 -21.49 -10.52 -1.84
CA LYS A 176 -22.45 -11.11 -2.79
C LYS A 176 -21.83 -12.10 -3.79
N THR A 177 -20.51 -12.24 -3.79
CA THR A 177 -19.82 -13.14 -4.72
C THR A 177 -20.11 -14.62 -4.42
N ASN A 178 -20.11 -15.45 -5.45
CA ASN A 178 -20.19 -16.91 -5.35
C ASN A 178 -18.80 -17.57 -5.35
N LEU A 179 -17.81 -16.92 -5.96
CA LEU A 179 -16.41 -17.36 -5.92
C LEU A 179 -15.50 -16.18 -5.58
N PHE A 180 -14.72 -16.35 -4.53
CA PHE A 180 -13.64 -15.41 -4.18
C PHE A 180 -12.31 -15.97 -4.64
N ILE A 181 -11.57 -15.23 -5.45
CA ILE A 181 -10.21 -15.55 -5.86
C ILE A 181 -9.25 -14.67 -5.07
N GLY A 182 -8.46 -15.28 -4.20
CA GLY A 182 -7.35 -14.61 -3.50
C GLY A 182 -6.05 -14.84 -4.26
N TRP A 183 -5.53 -13.81 -4.93
CA TRP A 183 -4.32 -13.92 -5.75
C TRP A 183 -3.12 -13.27 -5.06
N GLY A 184 -2.15 -14.08 -4.64
CA GLY A 184 -0.97 -13.64 -3.88
C GLY A 184 -1.31 -13.02 -2.52
N ALA A 185 -2.49 -13.30 -1.95
CA ALA A 185 -3.07 -12.58 -0.82
C ALA A 185 -3.27 -13.45 0.41
N ASN A 186 -2.32 -13.39 1.37
CA ASN A 186 -2.48 -14.01 2.68
C ASN A 186 -3.30 -13.10 3.62
N SER A 187 -4.63 -13.18 3.57
CA SER A 187 -5.54 -12.31 4.31
C SER A 187 -5.42 -12.44 5.83
N TYR A 188 -4.99 -13.60 6.36
CA TYR A 188 -4.73 -13.76 7.80
C TYR A 188 -3.61 -12.82 8.30
N PHE A 189 -2.62 -12.50 7.46
CA PHE A 189 -1.51 -11.62 7.82
C PHE A 189 -1.71 -10.17 7.37
N SER A 190 -2.32 -9.98 6.19
CA SER A 190 -2.39 -8.66 5.55
C SER A 190 -3.74 -7.94 5.73
N ARG A 191 -4.86 -8.68 5.86
CA ARG A 191 -6.23 -8.11 5.94
C ARG A 191 -7.11 -8.90 6.91
N TYR A 192 -6.67 -9.07 8.14
CA TYR A 192 -7.34 -9.89 9.16
C TYR A 192 -8.86 -9.62 9.31
N PRO A 193 -9.37 -8.38 9.26
CA PRO A 193 -10.82 -8.14 9.30
C PRO A 193 -11.62 -8.80 8.15
N MET A 194 -11.00 -9.00 6.98
CA MET A 194 -11.65 -9.64 5.83
C MET A 194 -11.98 -11.13 6.08
N ILE A 195 -11.24 -11.81 6.97
CA ILE A 195 -11.44 -13.23 7.27
C ILE A 195 -12.88 -13.51 7.69
N GLY A 196 -13.48 -12.68 8.53
CA GLY A 196 -14.87 -12.86 8.92
C GLY A 196 -15.85 -12.78 7.76
N SER A 197 -15.59 -11.94 6.77
CA SER A 197 -16.42 -11.85 5.56
C SER A 197 -16.24 -13.09 4.67
N MET A 198 -15.00 -13.61 4.55
CA MET A 198 -14.73 -14.85 3.82
C MET A 198 -15.39 -16.06 4.48
N GLU A 199 -15.29 -16.22 5.81
CA GLU A 199 -15.96 -17.27 6.58
C GLU A 199 -17.50 -17.22 6.43
N ASN A 200 -18.07 -16.02 6.50
CA ASN A 200 -19.50 -15.83 6.28
C ASN A 200 -19.90 -16.12 4.83
N GLY A 201 -19.05 -15.80 3.87
CA GLY A 201 -19.22 -16.19 2.47
C GLY A 201 -19.28 -17.71 2.31
N LYS A 202 -18.33 -18.45 2.89
CA LYS A 202 -18.37 -19.93 2.87
C LYS A 202 -19.63 -20.51 3.48
N LYS A 203 -20.14 -19.95 4.57
CA LYS A 203 -21.43 -20.39 5.15
C LYS A 203 -22.61 -20.20 4.22
N ARG A 204 -22.53 -19.26 3.27
CA ARG A 204 -23.53 -19.05 2.21
C ARG A 204 -23.30 -19.93 0.96
N GLY A 205 -22.25 -20.74 0.93
CA GLY A 205 -21.87 -21.59 -0.20
C GLY A 205 -20.83 -20.98 -1.13
N MET A 206 -20.30 -19.80 -0.85
CA MET A 206 -19.20 -19.20 -1.62
C MET A 206 -17.99 -20.13 -1.63
N LYS A 207 -17.45 -20.36 -2.82
CA LYS A 207 -16.17 -21.06 -2.99
C LYS A 207 -15.00 -20.10 -2.89
N ILE A 208 -13.83 -20.62 -2.55
CA ILE A 208 -12.59 -19.86 -2.43
C ILE A 208 -11.47 -20.56 -3.22
N LEU A 209 -10.99 -19.89 -4.26
CA LEU A 209 -9.78 -20.23 -4.99
C LEU A 209 -8.64 -19.35 -4.47
N ILE A 210 -7.55 -19.97 -4.02
CA ILE A 210 -6.34 -19.23 -3.66
C ILE A 210 -5.25 -19.56 -4.67
N ILE A 211 -4.63 -18.52 -5.21
CA ILE A 211 -3.48 -18.58 -6.10
C ILE A 211 -2.32 -17.96 -5.34
N ASP A 212 -1.41 -18.78 -4.85
CA ASP A 212 -0.28 -18.35 -4.02
C ASP A 212 0.79 -19.47 -4.09
N PRO A 213 2.05 -19.16 -4.40
CA PRO A 213 3.12 -20.16 -4.46
C PRO A 213 3.35 -20.87 -3.11
N ARG A 214 3.00 -20.21 -2.00
CA ARG A 214 3.19 -20.72 -0.64
C ARG A 214 1.90 -21.31 -0.05
N ILE A 215 2.05 -22.30 0.82
CA ILE A 215 0.95 -22.76 1.68
C ILE A 215 0.82 -21.81 2.87
N THR A 216 -0.12 -20.87 2.79
CA THR A 216 -0.35 -19.86 3.80
C THR A 216 -1.46 -20.26 4.80
N PRO A 217 -1.60 -19.58 5.95
CA PRO A 217 -2.75 -19.79 6.84
C PRO A 217 -4.10 -19.56 6.14
N THR A 218 -4.17 -18.62 5.19
CA THR A 218 -5.39 -18.38 4.41
C THR A 218 -5.71 -19.58 3.53
N THR A 219 -4.71 -20.12 2.85
CA THR A 219 -4.85 -21.33 2.00
C THR A 219 -5.32 -22.52 2.82
N ARG A 220 -4.61 -22.83 3.90
CA ARG A 220 -4.91 -24.02 4.73
C ARG A 220 -6.31 -24.03 5.33
N ARG A 221 -6.84 -22.85 5.67
CA ARG A 221 -8.10 -22.74 6.42
C ARG A 221 -9.32 -22.49 5.53
N LEU A 222 -9.13 -21.84 4.39
CA LEU A 222 -10.25 -21.30 3.62
C LEU A 222 -10.34 -21.81 2.19
N ALA A 223 -9.24 -22.20 1.53
CA ALA A 223 -9.25 -22.57 0.13
C ALA A 223 -10.05 -23.86 -0.13
N ASP A 224 -10.89 -23.83 -1.17
CA ASP A 224 -11.51 -25.00 -1.78
C ASP A 224 -10.61 -25.55 -2.91
N LEU A 225 -9.83 -24.69 -3.58
CA LEU A 225 -8.77 -25.01 -4.52
C LEU A 225 -7.57 -24.11 -4.28
N HIS A 226 -6.36 -24.66 -4.37
CA HIS A 226 -5.11 -23.92 -4.24
C HIS A 226 -4.21 -24.18 -5.45
N LEU A 227 -3.91 -23.14 -6.22
CA LEU A 227 -2.93 -23.16 -7.30
C LEU A 227 -1.61 -22.56 -6.81
N ARG A 228 -0.50 -23.21 -7.14
CA ARG A 228 0.84 -22.82 -6.70
C ARG A 228 1.72 -22.49 -7.92
N PRO A 229 1.57 -21.30 -8.54
CA PRO A 229 2.42 -20.91 -9.65
C PRO A 229 3.86 -20.64 -9.18
N HIS A 230 4.83 -20.81 -10.05
CA HIS A 230 6.18 -20.28 -9.84
C HIS A 230 6.14 -18.75 -9.73
N LEU A 231 7.08 -18.18 -8.96
CA LEU A 231 7.18 -16.75 -8.75
C LEU A 231 7.24 -15.98 -10.08
N GLY A 232 6.40 -14.94 -10.22
CA GLY A 232 6.38 -14.07 -11.40
C GLY A 232 5.67 -14.61 -12.63
N THR A 233 5.03 -15.78 -12.55
CA THR A 233 4.32 -16.40 -13.69
C THR A 233 2.81 -16.18 -13.66
N ASP A 234 2.34 -15.24 -12.84
CA ASP A 234 0.92 -14.94 -12.63
C ASP A 234 0.18 -14.60 -13.93
N GLY A 235 0.82 -13.82 -14.82
CA GLY A 235 0.25 -13.47 -16.12
C GLY A 235 0.04 -14.69 -17.02
N ALA A 236 1.00 -15.63 -17.07
CA ALA A 236 0.88 -16.86 -17.84
C ALA A 236 -0.26 -17.73 -17.31
N LEU A 237 -0.41 -17.84 -15.98
CA LEU A 237 -1.51 -18.59 -15.38
C LEU A 237 -2.87 -17.97 -15.72
N ALA A 238 -2.99 -16.64 -15.64
CA ALA A 238 -4.23 -15.94 -16.00
C ALA A 238 -4.59 -16.14 -17.48
N LEU A 239 -3.61 -16.07 -18.38
CA LEU A 239 -3.81 -16.33 -19.82
C LEU A 239 -4.20 -17.78 -20.10
N ALA A 240 -3.62 -18.76 -19.38
CA ALA A 240 -3.99 -20.16 -19.53
C ALA A 240 -5.41 -20.46 -19.01
N ILE A 241 -5.84 -19.81 -17.92
CA ILE A 241 -7.23 -19.89 -17.46
C ILE A 241 -8.17 -19.24 -18.50
N ALA A 242 -7.79 -18.07 -19.04
CA ALA A 242 -8.56 -17.40 -20.09
C ALA A 242 -8.71 -18.26 -21.36
N HIS A 243 -7.65 -18.95 -21.75
CA HIS A 243 -7.69 -19.92 -22.87
C HIS A 243 -8.81 -20.94 -22.68
N VAL A 244 -8.87 -21.61 -21.52
CA VAL A 244 -9.90 -22.61 -21.22
C VAL A 244 -11.30 -22.01 -21.25
N LEU A 245 -11.47 -20.80 -20.69
CA LEU A 245 -12.76 -20.10 -20.69
C LEU A 245 -13.23 -19.78 -22.13
N ILE A 246 -12.31 -19.33 -22.99
CA ILE A 246 -12.63 -18.97 -24.38
C ILE A 246 -12.89 -20.23 -25.22
N GLU A 247 -12.04 -21.28 -25.10
CA GLU A 247 -12.16 -22.51 -25.87
C GLU A 247 -13.48 -23.26 -25.61
N ASN A 248 -13.97 -23.24 -24.36
CA ASN A 248 -15.22 -23.87 -23.97
C ASN A 248 -16.46 -22.97 -24.11
N ASP A 249 -16.29 -21.75 -24.65
CA ASP A 249 -17.35 -20.73 -24.72
C ASP A 249 -17.96 -20.40 -23.35
N TRP A 250 -17.14 -20.42 -22.29
CA TRP A 250 -17.51 -20.06 -20.90
C TRP A 250 -17.30 -18.57 -20.63
N ILE A 251 -17.61 -17.75 -21.62
CA ILE A 251 -17.50 -16.29 -21.60
C ILE A 251 -18.84 -15.63 -21.84
N ASP A 252 -19.00 -14.36 -21.50
CA ASP A 252 -20.23 -13.61 -21.73
C ASP A 252 -20.16 -12.87 -23.06
N ARG A 253 -20.54 -13.52 -24.17
CA ARG A 253 -20.49 -12.95 -25.53
C ARG A 253 -21.28 -11.65 -25.64
N ALA A 254 -22.50 -11.62 -25.08
CA ALA A 254 -23.35 -10.44 -25.16
C ALA A 254 -22.75 -9.23 -24.42
N TYR A 255 -22.11 -9.48 -23.30
CA TYR A 255 -21.37 -8.47 -22.54
C TYR A 255 -20.14 -7.99 -23.30
N ILE A 256 -19.36 -8.91 -23.90
CA ILE A 256 -18.17 -8.60 -24.69
C ILE A 256 -18.54 -7.70 -25.86
N ASP A 257 -19.50 -8.09 -26.68
CA ASP A 257 -19.94 -7.33 -27.87
C ASP A 257 -20.35 -5.90 -27.51
N ARG A 258 -21.01 -5.75 -26.38
CA ARG A 258 -21.53 -4.44 -25.95
C ARG A 258 -20.49 -3.55 -25.28
N TYR A 259 -19.70 -4.07 -24.37
CA TYR A 259 -18.92 -3.29 -23.42
C TYR A 259 -17.40 -3.46 -23.52
N VAL A 260 -16.89 -4.37 -24.35
CA VAL A 260 -15.45 -4.68 -24.41
C VAL A 260 -14.84 -4.24 -25.74
N HIS A 261 -13.63 -3.71 -25.68
CA HIS A 261 -12.78 -3.39 -26.81
C HIS A 261 -11.56 -4.31 -26.85
N GLY A 262 -11.15 -4.76 -28.06
CA GLY A 262 -9.93 -5.55 -28.27
C GLY A 262 -10.06 -7.02 -27.91
N PHE A 263 -11.29 -7.58 -27.90
CA PHE A 263 -11.49 -8.99 -27.56
C PHE A 263 -10.88 -9.93 -28.61
N GLU A 264 -11.01 -9.67 -29.90
CA GLU A 264 -10.51 -10.55 -30.94
C GLU A 264 -8.97 -10.63 -30.94
N GLU A 265 -8.30 -9.50 -30.75
CA GLU A 265 -6.85 -9.42 -30.58
C GLU A 265 -6.39 -10.17 -29.33
N TYR A 266 -7.11 -10.00 -28.24
CA TYR A 266 -6.85 -10.72 -27.00
C TYR A 266 -7.06 -12.22 -27.15
N ALA A 267 -8.17 -12.65 -27.72
CA ALA A 267 -8.47 -14.06 -27.94
C ALA A 267 -7.46 -14.74 -28.88
N ALA A 268 -6.99 -14.01 -29.91
CA ALA A 268 -5.94 -14.50 -30.79
C ALA A 268 -4.62 -14.74 -30.04
N TYR A 269 -4.22 -13.81 -29.18
CA TYR A 269 -3.03 -13.94 -28.35
C TYR A 269 -3.14 -15.08 -27.34
N VAL A 270 -4.27 -15.22 -26.67
CA VAL A 270 -4.52 -16.21 -25.62
C VAL A 270 -4.49 -17.66 -26.16
N ARG A 271 -4.71 -17.89 -27.47
CA ARG A 271 -4.66 -19.23 -28.09
C ARG A 271 -3.36 -19.99 -27.84
N GLU A 272 -2.25 -19.29 -27.67
CA GLU A 272 -0.93 -19.88 -27.42
C GLU A 272 -0.78 -20.43 -25.99
N PHE A 273 -1.64 -20.01 -25.06
CA PHE A 273 -1.56 -20.36 -23.65
C PHE A 273 -2.49 -21.54 -23.31
N THR A 274 -2.28 -22.69 -23.95
CA THR A 274 -3.03 -23.91 -23.57
C THR A 274 -2.75 -24.28 -22.11
N PRO A 275 -3.61 -25.07 -21.44
CA PRO A 275 -3.33 -25.54 -20.08
C PRO A 275 -1.97 -26.23 -19.93
N GLU A 276 -1.53 -26.98 -20.95
CA GLU A 276 -0.22 -27.64 -20.97
C GLU A 276 0.92 -26.64 -21.07
N LYS A 277 0.75 -25.58 -21.88
CA LYS A 277 1.71 -24.47 -21.90
C LYS A 277 1.70 -23.69 -20.59
N GLY A 278 0.52 -23.52 -19.98
CA GLY A 278 0.37 -22.97 -18.63
C GLY A 278 1.13 -23.78 -17.59
N GLU A 279 1.02 -25.11 -17.60
CA GLU A 279 1.79 -26.00 -16.72
C GLU A 279 3.30 -25.85 -16.94
N GLU A 280 3.76 -25.85 -18.19
CA GLU A 280 5.18 -25.64 -18.53
C GLU A 280 5.73 -24.34 -17.95
N LEU A 281 4.97 -23.24 -18.07
CA LEU A 281 5.42 -21.90 -17.64
C LEU A 281 5.29 -21.66 -16.15
N THR A 282 4.26 -22.22 -15.52
CA THR A 282 3.86 -21.86 -14.15
C THR A 282 4.10 -22.96 -13.12
N GLY A 283 4.33 -24.19 -13.56
CA GLY A 283 4.38 -25.37 -12.68
C GLY A 283 3.02 -25.81 -12.14
N VAL A 284 1.93 -25.10 -12.47
CA VAL A 284 0.57 -25.50 -12.07
C VAL A 284 0.06 -26.58 -13.02
N PRO A 285 -0.33 -27.78 -12.53
CA PRO A 285 -0.82 -28.85 -13.38
C PRO A 285 -1.97 -28.41 -14.30
N ALA A 286 -1.91 -28.77 -15.58
CA ALA A 286 -2.91 -28.42 -16.61
C ALA A 286 -4.34 -28.75 -16.16
N GLU A 287 -4.54 -29.84 -15.44
CA GLU A 287 -5.83 -30.23 -14.91
C GLU A 287 -6.35 -29.26 -13.83
N GLN A 288 -5.47 -28.71 -12.99
CA GLN A 288 -5.85 -27.70 -12.01
C GLN A 288 -6.18 -26.34 -12.68
N ILE A 289 -5.52 -26.01 -13.79
CA ILE A 289 -5.85 -24.85 -14.62
C ILE A 289 -7.27 -25.00 -15.17
N ARG A 290 -7.62 -26.16 -15.73
CA ARG A 290 -8.98 -26.50 -16.20
C ARG A 290 -9.98 -26.44 -15.06
N GLN A 291 -9.65 -26.98 -13.89
CA GLN A 291 -10.51 -26.95 -12.71
C GLN A 291 -10.78 -25.52 -12.24
N ALA A 292 -9.77 -24.63 -12.24
CA ALA A 292 -9.96 -23.23 -11.89
C ALA A 292 -10.90 -22.51 -12.88
N ALA A 293 -10.74 -22.74 -14.17
CA ALA A 293 -11.64 -22.20 -15.21
C ALA A 293 -13.07 -22.73 -15.04
N ALA A 294 -13.25 -24.02 -14.75
CA ALA A 294 -14.56 -24.60 -14.47
C ALA A 294 -15.21 -23.98 -13.22
N MET A 295 -14.45 -23.78 -12.14
CA MET A 295 -14.94 -23.09 -10.93
C MET A 295 -15.41 -21.67 -11.22
N ILE A 296 -14.71 -20.92 -12.09
CA ILE A 296 -15.12 -19.57 -12.52
C ILE A 296 -16.44 -19.63 -13.27
N HIS A 297 -16.57 -20.55 -14.24
CA HIS A 297 -17.77 -20.72 -15.04
C HIS A 297 -18.97 -21.12 -14.17
N GLU A 298 -18.83 -22.16 -13.32
CA GLU A 298 -19.89 -22.67 -12.46
C GLU A 298 -20.38 -21.65 -11.43
N ALA A 299 -19.49 -20.80 -10.96
CA ALA A 299 -19.84 -19.77 -9.97
C ALA A 299 -20.77 -18.68 -10.55
N GLY A 300 -20.66 -18.37 -11.84
CA GLY A 300 -21.42 -17.32 -12.52
C GLY A 300 -21.08 -15.90 -12.06
N SER A 301 -20.71 -15.71 -10.79
CA SER A 301 -20.14 -14.46 -10.29
C SER A 301 -18.90 -14.70 -9.46
N PHE A 302 -17.84 -13.94 -9.73
CA PHE A 302 -16.62 -13.99 -8.95
C PHE A 302 -15.94 -12.63 -8.85
N CYS A 303 -15.14 -12.48 -7.81
CA CYS A 303 -14.26 -11.32 -7.65
C CYS A 303 -12.84 -11.76 -7.36
N ILE A 304 -11.87 -10.94 -7.75
CA ILE A 304 -10.44 -11.16 -7.51
C ILE A 304 -9.97 -10.15 -6.46
N ASN A 305 -9.37 -10.65 -5.38
CA ASN A 305 -8.62 -9.85 -4.43
C ASN A 305 -7.13 -10.09 -4.67
N GLU A 306 -6.55 -9.22 -5.48
CA GLU A 306 -5.13 -9.24 -5.80
C GLU A 306 -4.29 -8.65 -4.67
N SER A 307 -3.09 -9.17 -4.50
CA SER A 307 -2.08 -8.57 -3.65
C SER A 307 -1.31 -7.48 -4.38
N SER A 308 -0.87 -6.48 -3.64
CA SER A 308 -0.15 -5.34 -4.24
C SER A 308 1.27 -5.69 -4.67
N ALA A 309 2.05 -6.31 -3.80
CA ALA A 309 3.48 -6.48 -4.01
C ALA A 309 3.85 -7.73 -4.84
N PRO A 310 3.34 -8.93 -4.53
CA PRO A 310 3.78 -10.15 -5.20
C PRO A 310 3.58 -10.17 -6.71
N ILE A 311 2.61 -9.42 -7.20
CA ILE A 311 2.28 -9.35 -8.64
C ILE A 311 2.94 -8.13 -9.29
N GLY A 312 3.00 -7.01 -8.57
CA GLY A 312 3.49 -5.74 -9.08
C GLY A 312 5.02 -5.61 -9.12
N HIS A 313 5.74 -6.34 -8.26
CA HIS A 313 7.20 -6.24 -8.13
C HIS A 313 7.93 -7.13 -9.14
N HIS A 314 7.51 -7.09 -10.39
CA HIS A 314 8.12 -7.76 -11.52
C HIS A 314 8.19 -6.80 -12.71
N LEU A 315 9.14 -7.00 -13.63
CA LEU A 315 9.22 -6.21 -14.85
C LEU A 315 7.92 -6.23 -15.68
N ASN A 316 7.16 -7.31 -15.58
CA ASN A 316 5.87 -7.49 -16.24
C ASN A 316 4.66 -7.23 -15.32
N GLY A 317 4.84 -6.62 -14.15
CA GLY A 317 3.81 -6.51 -13.12
C GLY A 317 2.50 -5.87 -13.58
N LEU A 318 2.58 -4.79 -14.35
CA LEU A 318 1.40 -4.13 -14.93
C LEU A 318 0.59 -5.07 -15.83
N GLN A 319 1.27 -5.82 -16.71
CA GLN A 319 0.61 -6.74 -17.65
C GLN A 319 0.10 -8.00 -16.95
N ASN A 320 0.78 -8.46 -15.90
CA ASN A 320 0.27 -9.55 -15.05
C ASN A 320 -1.07 -9.18 -14.42
N TYR A 321 -1.21 -7.96 -13.88
CA TYR A 321 -2.49 -7.46 -13.37
C TYR A 321 -3.55 -7.38 -14.46
N ARG A 322 -3.22 -6.85 -15.64
CA ARG A 322 -4.17 -6.74 -16.75
C ARG A 322 -4.64 -8.11 -17.23
N ALA A 323 -3.75 -9.12 -17.27
CA ALA A 323 -4.13 -10.49 -17.61
C ALA A 323 -5.12 -11.09 -16.60
N MET A 324 -4.91 -10.84 -15.31
CA MET A 324 -5.87 -11.26 -14.27
C MET A 324 -7.22 -10.54 -14.40
N MET A 325 -7.21 -9.24 -14.68
CA MET A 325 -8.43 -8.44 -14.86
C MET A 325 -9.20 -8.85 -16.10
N ALA A 326 -8.52 -9.32 -17.15
CA ALA A 326 -9.14 -9.84 -18.36
C ALA A 326 -10.09 -11.02 -18.08
N LEU A 327 -9.81 -11.85 -17.05
CA LEU A 327 -10.73 -12.92 -16.63
C LEU A 327 -12.10 -12.37 -16.21
N LEU A 328 -12.12 -11.26 -15.47
CA LEU A 328 -13.35 -10.59 -15.05
C LEU A 328 -14.07 -9.94 -16.23
N VAL A 329 -13.31 -9.36 -17.17
CA VAL A 329 -13.86 -8.68 -18.36
C VAL A 329 -14.55 -9.67 -19.30
N ILE A 330 -13.88 -10.77 -19.67
CA ILE A 330 -14.44 -11.75 -20.64
C ILE A 330 -15.62 -12.55 -20.09
N THR A 331 -15.74 -12.63 -18.76
CA THR A 331 -16.85 -13.35 -18.09
C THR A 331 -17.94 -12.40 -17.60
N GLY A 332 -17.85 -11.09 -17.93
CA GLY A 332 -18.84 -10.11 -17.55
C GLY A 332 -18.93 -9.84 -16.04
N ASN A 333 -17.82 -9.92 -15.31
CA ASN A 333 -17.78 -9.72 -13.84
C ASN A 333 -17.26 -8.34 -13.43
N VAL A 334 -17.11 -7.39 -14.35
CA VAL A 334 -16.84 -5.98 -14.06
C VAL A 334 -18.17 -5.23 -14.03
N ASP A 335 -18.35 -4.42 -13.00
CA ASP A 335 -19.59 -3.68 -12.69
C ASP A 335 -20.84 -4.56 -12.63
N ARG A 336 -20.70 -5.73 -12.03
CA ARG A 336 -21.78 -6.69 -11.72
C ARG A 336 -21.81 -7.05 -10.24
N THR A 337 -23.02 -7.38 -9.77
CA THR A 337 -23.23 -7.90 -8.41
C THR A 337 -22.40 -9.16 -8.18
N GLY A 338 -21.60 -9.18 -7.13
CA GLY A 338 -20.70 -10.29 -6.80
C GLY A 338 -19.39 -10.31 -7.58
N GLY A 339 -19.17 -9.34 -8.47
CA GLY A 339 -17.94 -9.15 -9.23
C GLY A 339 -17.06 -8.04 -8.67
N GLN A 340 -16.41 -7.30 -9.59
CA GLN A 340 -15.67 -6.08 -9.28
C GLN A 340 -16.55 -4.85 -9.54
N LEU A 341 -16.65 -3.99 -8.54
CA LEU A 341 -17.40 -2.75 -8.62
C LEU A 341 -16.45 -1.55 -8.64
N PRO A 342 -16.81 -0.46 -9.32
CA PRO A 342 -15.97 0.73 -9.32
C PRO A 342 -15.85 1.33 -7.93
N GLY A 343 -14.72 1.94 -7.71
CA GLY A 343 -14.43 2.76 -6.55
C GLY A 343 -13.79 4.07 -7.02
N PRO A 344 -13.88 5.14 -6.23
CA PRO A 344 -13.24 6.40 -6.56
C PRO A 344 -11.71 6.29 -6.56
N HIS A 345 -11.06 7.26 -7.19
CA HIS A 345 -9.61 7.30 -7.33
C HIS A 345 -8.89 7.79 -6.07
N THR A 346 -9.55 8.57 -5.25
CA THR A 346 -8.97 9.17 -4.05
C THR A 346 -8.93 8.24 -2.85
N TYR A 347 -8.12 8.57 -1.86
CA TYR A 347 -7.98 7.73 -0.66
C TYR A 347 -9.20 7.80 0.27
N MET A 348 -9.80 8.98 0.41
CA MET A 348 -10.95 9.15 1.29
C MET A 348 -12.18 8.47 0.72
N GLU A 349 -12.40 8.62 -0.57
CA GLU A 349 -13.60 8.13 -1.26
C GLU A 349 -13.57 6.64 -1.57
N ARG A 350 -12.38 6.08 -1.77
CA ARG A 350 -12.15 4.75 -2.33
C ARG A 350 -13.02 3.64 -1.75
N TYR A 351 -13.49 3.80 -0.54
CA TYR A 351 -14.22 2.75 0.15
C TYR A 351 -15.55 3.21 0.75
N CYS A 352 -15.87 4.49 0.71
CA CYS A 352 -17.00 5.03 1.47
C CYS A 352 -18.34 4.99 0.72
N GLY A 353 -18.35 5.04 -0.60
CA GLY A 353 -19.59 5.03 -1.38
C GLY A 353 -20.28 6.38 -1.49
N PHE A 354 -19.54 7.47 -1.27
CA PHE A 354 -19.94 8.84 -1.58
C PHE A 354 -18.74 9.61 -2.15
N GLU A 355 -19.02 10.65 -2.91
CA GLU A 355 -18.02 11.53 -3.51
C GLU A 355 -17.67 12.68 -2.56
N THR A 356 -16.45 13.17 -2.65
CA THR A 356 -15.94 14.33 -1.91
C THR A 356 -15.25 15.28 -2.87
N ARG A 357 -14.74 16.40 -2.38
CA ARG A 357 -13.90 17.30 -3.17
C ARG A 357 -12.40 17.03 -3.03
N GLU A 358 -12.01 15.86 -2.57
CA GLU A 358 -10.58 15.55 -2.34
C GLU A 358 -9.74 15.68 -3.60
N GLU A 359 -10.21 15.19 -4.74
CA GLU A 359 -9.50 15.31 -6.01
C GLU A 359 -9.37 16.78 -6.44
N HIS A 360 -10.47 17.53 -6.42
CA HIS A 360 -10.46 18.96 -6.73
C HIS A 360 -9.54 19.75 -5.79
N PHE A 361 -9.57 19.43 -4.47
CA PHE A 361 -8.68 20.04 -3.49
C PHE A 361 -7.19 19.85 -3.84
N MET A 362 -6.80 18.70 -4.35
CA MET A 362 -5.41 18.43 -4.74
C MET A 362 -5.05 19.09 -6.09
N GLU A 363 -5.95 19.02 -7.08
CA GLU A 363 -5.69 19.48 -8.46
C GLU A 363 -5.73 21.00 -8.58
N GLU A 364 -6.52 21.71 -7.77
CA GLU A 364 -6.63 23.17 -7.80
C GLU A 364 -5.29 23.90 -7.67
N ARG A 365 -4.32 23.31 -6.98
CA ARG A 365 -2.97 23.88 -6.76
C ARG A 365 -1.87 23.09 -7.49
N TYR A 366 -2.24 22.16 -8.37
CA TYR A 366 -1.24 21.42 -9.14
C TYR A 366 -0.54 22.32 -10.15
N PRO A 367 0.81 22.37 -10.19
CA PRO A 367 1.54 23.32 -11.05
C PRO A 367 1.76 22.72 -12.45
N HIS A 368 0.72 22.74 -13.31
CA HIS A 368 0.73 22.12 -14.64
C HIS A 368 1.88 22.60 -15.56
N ASP A 369 2.29 23.86 -15.43
CA ASP A 369 3.32 24.48 -16.26
C ASP A 369 4.74 24.26 -15.72
N ALA A 370 4.88 23.64 -14.54
CA ALA A 370 6.20 23.35 -13.95
C ALA A 370 6.91 22.20 -14.70
N PRO A 371 8.23 22.09 -14.59
CA PRO A 371 8.96 20.92 -15.10
C PRO A 371 8.37 19.61 -14.57
N LYS A 372 8.29 18.61 -15.45
CA LYS A 372 7.72 17.30 -15.12
C LYS A 372 8.44 16.65 -13.95
N ALA A 373 7.67 15.90 -13.16
CA ALA A 373 8.18 15.19 -11.99
C ALA A 373 9.31 14.21 -12.32
N VAL A 374 10.15 13.95 -11.31
CA VAL A 374 11.21 12.94 -11.37
C VAL A 374 10.61 11.59 -11.79
N GLY A 375 11.28 10.92 -12.72
CA GLY A 375 10.84 9.65 -13.30
C GLY A 375 9.90 9.77 -14.49
N ALA A 376 9.38 10.95 -14.84
CA ALA A 376 8.46 11.13 -15.97
C ALA A 376 9.00 10.63 -17.31
N GLY A 377 10.31 10.77 -17.56
CA GLY A 377 10.95 10.29 -18.79
C GLY A 377 11.18 8.78 -18.81
N ARG A 378 11.55 8.18 -17.68
CA ARG A 378 11.79 6.74 -17.53
C ARG A 378 10.48 5.95 -17.39
N PHE A 379 9.47 6.53 -16.76
CA PHE A 379 8.17 5.92 -16.50
C PHE A 379 7.02 6.77 -17.08
N PRO A 380 6.94 6.93 -18.41
CA PRO A 380 6.01 7.88 -19.03
C PRO A 380 4.54 7.51 -18.77
N LEU A 381 4.16 6.25 -18.77
CA LEU A 381 2.80 5.81 -18.41
C LEU A 381 2.46 6.13 -16.94
N TRP A 382 3.42 6.01 -16.03
CA TRP A 382 3.23 6.45 -14.65
C TRP A 382 2.88 7.93 -14.59
N TYR A 383 3.68 8.76 -15.25
CA TYR A 383 3.47 10.20 -15.23
C TYR A 383 2.14 10.59 -15.91
N ASP A 384 1.79 9.95 -17.02
CA ASP A 384 0.53 10.18 -17.73
C ASP A 384 -0.72 9.88 -16.88
N LEU A 385 -0.67 8.82 -16.08
CA LEU A 385 -1.81 8.41 -15.24
C LEU A 385 -1.82 9.03 -13.83
N ARG A 386 -0.68 9.48 -13.32
CA ARG A 386 -0.55 9.88 -11.90
C ARG A 386 -0.15 11.32 -11.68
N HIS A 387 0.59 11.91 -12.60
CA HIS A 387 1.20 13.24 -12.45
C HIS A 387 2.01 13.39 -11.15
N ASP A 388 2.60 12.31 -10.66
CA ASP A 388 3.38 12.25 -9.43
C ASP A 388 4.82 11.84 -9.73
N MET A 389 5.75 12.15 -8.83
CA MET A 389 7.12 11.63 -8.86
C MET A 389 7.11 10.10 -8.73
N GLN A 390 7.84 9.41 -9.62
CA GLN A 390 8.14 7.99 -9.43
C GLN A 390 9.34 7.87 -8.47
N ALA A 391 9.05 7.50 -7.23
CA ALA A 391 10.04 7.56 -6.16
C ALA A 391 11.25 6.63 -6.36
N ASN A 392 11.12 5.55 -7.15
CA ASN A 392 12.26 4.68 -7.47
C ASN A 392 13.34 5.39 -8.31
N ASP A 393 12.97 6.44 -9.08
CA ASP A 393 13.93 7.23 -9.87
C ASP A 393 14.61 8.34 -9.06
N LEU A 394 14.19 8.57 -7.81
CA LEU A 394 14.72 9.63 -6.95
C LEU A 394 16.21 9.43 -6.69
N THR A 395 16.65 8.19 -6.45
CA THR A 395 18.05 7.84 -6.22
C THR A 395 18.93 8.27 -7.40
N ASP A 396 18.59 7.82 -8.59
CA ASP A 396 19.35 8.12 -9.81
C ASP A 396 19.26 9.62 -10.15
N ASN A 397 18.12 10.24 -9.93
CA ASN A 397 17.96 11.69 -10.14
C ASN A 397 18.92 12.49 -9.25
N ILE A 398 18.97 12.21 -7.95
CA ILE A 398 19.88 12.93 -7.03
C ILE A 398 21.33 12.66 -7.38
N LEU A 399 21.70 11.40 -7.67
CA LEU A 399 23.10 11.02 -7.95
C LEU A 399 23.65 11.63 -9.25
N ARG A 400 22.81 11.92 -10.23
CA ARG A 400 23.23 12.58 -11.49
C ARG A 400 23.85 13.97 -11.26
N GLN A 401 23.41 14.69 -10.24
CA GLN A 401 23.89 16.04 -9.91
C GLN A 401 23.86 17.04 -11.08
N ASP A 402 22.84 16.92 -11.95
CA ASP A 402 22.60 17.81 -13.07
C ASP A 402 21.66 18.98 -12.69
N GLU A 403 21.32 19.81 -13.68
CA GLU A 403 20.45 20.98 -13.51
C GLU A 403 19.00 20.63 -13.13
N ASN A 404 18.57 19.36 -13.32
CA ASN A 404 17.23 18.86 -12.98
C ASN A 404 17.25 17.95 -11.74
N SER A 405 18.40 17.75 -11.12
CA SER A 405 18.52 16.89 -9.94
C SER A 405 17.93 17.57 -8.70
N VAL A 406 17.19 16.78 -7.91
CA VAL A 406 16.67 17.18 -6.61
C VAL A 406 17.81 17.59 -5.68
N LYS A 407 17.69 18.74 -5.04
CA LYS A 407 18.64 19.31 -4.08
C LYS A 407 18.09 19.35 -2.67
N VAL A 408 16.79 19.45 -2.53
CA VAL A 408 16.12 19.50 -1.23
C VAL A 408 15.06 18.42 -1.16
N LEU A 409 15.04 17.68 -0.05
CA LEU A 409 14.05 16.65 0.24
C LEU A 409 13.29 16.99 1.53
N PHE A 410 11.95 17.01 1.44
CA PHE A 410 11.07 17.07 2.60
C PHE A 410 10.26 15.77 2.67
N ALA A 411 10.52 14.96 3.69
CA ALA A 411 9.92 13.64 3.83
C ALA A 411 9.06 13.51 5.10
N LEU A 412 7.94 12.81 4.96
CA LEU A 412 7.05 12.43 6.06
C LEU A 412 7.07 10.90 6.19
N GLY A 413 7.80 10.37 7.20
CA GLY A 413 7.87 8.95 7.48
C GLY A 413 8.55 8.12 6.38
N MET A 414 9.64 8.61 5.81
CA MET A 414 10.42 7.90 4.80
C MET A 414 11.28 6.81 5.44
N ASN A 415 11.33 5.63 4.80
CA ASN A 415 12.30 4.60 5.14
C ASN A 415 13.06 4.16 3.90
N TYR A 416 14.31 4.61 3.76
CA TYR A 416 15.14 4.31 2.59
C TYR A 416 15.46 2.81 2.46
N ARG A 417 15.48 2.07 3.57
CA ARG A 417 15.68 0.62 3.56
C ARG A 417 14.53 -0.17 2.91
N MET A 418 13.45 0.51 2.53
CA MET A 418 12.38 -0.09 1.72
C MET A 418 12.58 0.11 0.21
N PHE A 419 13.67 0.73 -0.19
CA PHE A 419 14.08 0.87 -1.60
C PHE A 419 15.11 -0.20 -1.96
N PRO A 420 15.06 -0.74 -3.20
CA PRO A 420 16.13 -1.63 -3.67
C PRO A 420 17.45 -0.87 -3.75
N GLN A 421 18.55 -1.58 -3.51
CA GLN A 421 19.90 -0.98 -3.40
C GLN A 421 19.91 0.24 -2.46
N ASP A 422 19.39 0.07 -1.27
CA ASP A 422 19.21 1.14 -0.28
C ASP A 422 20.49 1.95 0.00
N GLY A 423 21.66 1.33 -0.08
CA GLY A 423 22.94 1.98 0.05
C GLY A 423 23.18 3.10 -0.97
N ARG A 424 22.64 2.97 -2.20
CA ARG A 424 22.72 4.04 -3.22
C ARG A 424 21.84 5.23 -2.84
N LEU A 425 20.66 4.98 -2.24
CA LEU A 425 19.81 6.07 -1.75
C LEU A 425 20.44 6.76 -0.54
N ALA A 426 21.09 6.03 0.34
CA ALA A 426 21.87 6.62 1.43
C ALA A 426 23.03 7.50 0.90
N GLU A 427 23.75 7.08 -0.17
CA GLU A 427 24.71 7.92 -0.87
C GLU A 427 24.06 9.17 -1.46
N ALA A 428 22.89 9.02 -2.09
CA ALA A 428 22.15 10.14 -2.67
C ALA A 428 21.78 11.19 -1.61
N PHE A 429 21.37 10.78 -0.40
CA PHE A 429 21.12 11.72 0.69
C PHE A 429 22.33 12.57 1.04
N GLY A 430 23.55 12.01 0.91
CA GLY A 430 24.80 12.74 1.09
C GLY A 430 25.03 13.87 0.06
N LYS A 431 24.30 13.86 -1.07
CA LYS A 431 24.39 14.87 -2.13
C LYS A 431 23.33 15.98 -2.04
N LEU A 432 22.37 15.84 -1.13
CA LEU A 432 21.35 16.87 -0.90
C LEU A 432 21.93 18.08 -0.18
N ASP A 433 21.47 19.26 -0.55
CA ASP A 433 21.83 20.51 0.13
C ASP A 433 21.06 20.64 1.46
N PHE A 434 19.80 20.14 1.49
CA PHE A 434 18.99 20.14 2.70
C PHE A 434 17.99 18.98 2.71
N PHE A 435 17.84 18.36 3.88
CA PHE A 435 16.90 17.24 4.08
C PHE A 435 16.14 17.38 5.40
N VAL A 436 14.81 17.30 5.33
CA VAL A 436 13.91 17.29 6.49
C VAL A 436 13.20 15.95 6.55
N ASP A 437 13.21 15.29 7.71
CA ASP A 437 12.42 14.10 7.99
C ASP A 437 11.47 14.32 9.16
N VAL A 438 10.23 13.92 9.00
CA VAL A 438 9.19 13.95 10.05
C VAL A 438 8.86 12.52 10.41
N ASP A 439 9.22 12.07 11.60
CA ASP A 439 9.03 10.68 12.02
C ASP A 439 8.74 10.57 13.52
N LEU A 440 8.30 9.38 13.93
CA LEU A 440 8.10 9.02 15.34
C LEU A 440 9.42 8.69 16.04
N PHE A 441 10.38 8.15 15.31
CA PHE A 441 11.62 7.58 15.83
C PHE A 441 12.83 8.09 15.04
N LEU A 442 14.00 8.09 15.67
CA LEU A 442 15.25 8.38 14.99
C LEU A 442 15.64 7.16 14.14
N THR A 443 14.99 7.04 12.97
CA THR A 443 15.20 5.96 12.01
C THR A 443 16.56 6.06 11.33
N ASP A 444 16.93 5.04 10.56
CA ASP A 444 18.15 5.12 9.76
C ASP A 444 18.03 6.19 8.66
N THR A 445 16.84 6.50 8.17
CA THR A 445 16.60 7.64 7.28
C THR A 445 16.81 8.97 7.98
N ALA A 446 16.21 9.14 9.16
CA ALA A 446 16.32 10.36 9.95
C ALA A 446 17.76 10.76 10.26
N LYS A 447 18.70 9.80 10.36
CA LYS A 447 20.14 10.08 10.57
C LYS A 447 20.79 10.91 9.46
N TYR A 448 20.19 10.92 8.26
CA TYR A 448 20.66 11.72 7.12
C TYR A 448 20.03 13.11 7.06
N ALA A 449 18.97 13.35 7.81
CA ALA A 449 18.28 14.65 7.80
C ALA A 449 19.07 15.76 8.49
N ASP A 450 18.89 17.00 8.05
CA ASP A 450 19.42 18.20 8.70
C ASP A 450 18.52 18.63 9.87
N ILE A 451 17.19 18.47 9.69
CA ILE A 451 16.17 18.69 10.71
C ILE A 451 15.29 17.46 10.81
N VAL A 452 15.05 16.97 12.02
CA VAL A 452 14.10 15.89 12.30
C VAL A 452 12.98 16.46 13.20
N LEU A 453 11.73 16.27 12.78
CA LEU A 453 10.57 16.76 13.50
C LEU A 453 9.76 15.61 14.14
N PRO A 454 9.35 15.74 15.41
CA PRO A 454 8.60 14.72 16.14
C PRO A 454 7.13 14.66 15.68
N ALA A 455 6.71 13.50 15.15
CA ALA A 455 5.35 13.24 14.70
C ALA A 455 4.43 12.67 15.79
N CYS A 456 3.11 12.71 15.57
CA CYS A 456 2.08 12.09 16.39
C CYS A 456 1.60 10.74 15.83
N THR A 457 1.26 9.80 16.71
CA THR A 457 0.47 8.61 16.36
C THR A 457 -1.02 8.97 16.23
N SER A 458 -1.85 8.05 15.72
CA SER A 458 -3.31 8.23 15.63
C SER A 458 -4.01 8.42 16.97
N MET A 459 -3.37 8.04 18.08
CA MET A 459 -3.92 8.24 19.43
C MET A 459 -3.67 9.67 19.96
N GLU A 460 -2.73 10.38 19.36
CA GLU A 460 -2.29 11.73 19.77
C GLU A 460 -2.87 12.84 18.89
N ARG A 461 -3.58 12.49 17.80
CA ARG A 461 -4.16 13.44 16.84
C ARG A 461 -5.58 13.08 16.45
N GLY A 462 -6.32 14.03 15.89
CA GLY A 462 -7.58 13.79 15.20
C GLY A 462 -7.38 13.58 13.71
N GLU A 463 -8.18 12.72 13.11
CA GLU A 463 -8.16 12.47 11.66
C GLU A 463 -9.53 12.10 11.11
N PHE A 464 -9.83 12.54 9.88
CA PHE A 464 -11.05 12.18 9.16
C PHE A 464 -10.89 10.82 8.49
N LYS A 465 -11.94 9.99 8.56
CA LYS A 465 -12.00 8.64 7.98
C LYS A 465 -13.33 8.38 7.31
N CYS A 466 -13.26 7.58 6.23
CA CYS A 466 -14.43 7.06 5.53
C CYS A 466 -14.40 5.53 5.53
N TYR A 467 -15.60 4.92 5.55
CA TYR A 467 -15.74 3.47 5.59
C TYR A 467 -16.83 2.98 4.63
N PRO A 468 -16.73 1.70 4.17
CA PRO A 468 -17.73 1.10 3.30
C PRO A 468 -19.16 1.23 3.83
N GLY A 469 -20.11 1.46 2.90
CA GLY A 469 -21.52 1.62 3.24
C GLY A 469 -21.93 3.04 3.62
N GLY A 470 -21.08 4.02 3.31
CA GLY A 470 -21.39 5.43 3.51
C GLY A 470 -21.17 5.93 4.93
N TYR A 471 -20.18 5.38 5.64
CA TYR A 471 -19.83 5.85 6.98
C TYR A 471 -18.67 6.84 6.93
N ALA A 472 -18.73 7.85 7.79
CA ALA A 472 -17.63 8.78 8.04
C ALA A 472 -17.42 8.99 9.54
N TRP A 473 -16.22 9.42 9.90
CA TRP A 473 -15.85 9.71 11.26
C TRP A 473 -14.70 10.71 11.32
N TYR A 474 -14.72 11.58 12.33
CA TYR A 474 -13.57 12.40 12.66
C TYR A 474 -13.11 12.04 14.07
N THR A 475 -11.97 11.36 14.20
CA THR A 475 -11.44 10.95 15.50
C THR A 475 -10.95 12.14 16.29
N ASN A 476 -10.99 12.04 17.64
CA ASN A 476 -10.34 12.98 18.52
C ASN A 476 -9.08 12.37 19.14
N PRO A 477 -8.10 13.17 19.56
CA PRO A 477 -6.98 12.66 20.35
C PRO A 477 -7.48 11.95 21.60
N VAL A 478 -6.94 10.78 21.89
CA VAL A 478 -7.29 10.01 23.11
C VAL A 478 -6.32 10.30 24.26
N VAL A 479 -5.12 10.75 23.94
CA VAL A 479 -4.10 11.23 24.87
C VAL A 479 -3.45 12.49 24.32
N GLU A 480 -2.85 13.29 25.18
CA GLU A 480 -2.03 14.42 24.77
C GLU A 480 -0.81 13.93 23.98
N PRO A 481 -0.34 14.70 22.99
CA PRO A 481 0.90 14.43 22.30
C PRO A 481 2.08 14.25 23.27
N LEU A 482 2.92 13.25 23.01
CA LEU A 482 4.11 13.02 23.84
C LEU A 482 5.18 14.10 23.56
N GLY A 483 5.69 14.69 24.62
CA GLY A 483 6.67 15.78 24.49
C GLY A 483 6.10 16.98 23.73
N GLU A 484 6.81 17.42 22.72
CA GLU A 484 6.44 18.52 21.85
C GLU A 484 5.95 18.04 20.46
N SER A 485 5.56 16.74 20.35
CA SER A 485 5.15 16.14 19.06
C SER A 485 3.95 16.88 18.45
N LYS A 486 3.95 17.04 17.13
CA LYS A 486 2.87 17.64 16.37
C LYS A 486 2.39 16.69 15.26
N SER A 487 1.13 16.83 14.87
CA SER A 487 0.63 16.11 13.72
C SER A 487 1.28 16.61 12.43
N ASP A 488 1.47 15.72 11.44
CA ASP A 488 2.05 16.09 10.14
C ASP A 488 1.33 17.28 9.51
N CYS A 489 0.00 17.32 9.59
CA CYS A 489 -0.80 18.40 9.05
C CYS A 489 -0.64 19.74 9.83
N GLU A 490 -0.42 19.69 11.14
CA GLU A 490 -0.07 20.88 11.92
C GLU A 490 1.30 21.43 11.49
N ILE A 491 2.29 20.54 11.28
CA ILE A 491 3.61 20.93 10.78
C ILE A 491 3.49 21.62 9.41
N LEU A 492 2.73 21.05 8.49
CA LEU A 492 2.47 21.68 7.18
C LEU A 492 1.79 23.04 7.30
N THR A 493 0.84 23.18 8.22
CA THR A 493 0.16 24.47 8.49
C THR A 493 1.11 25.53 9.03
N LEU A 494 1.99 25.15 9.97
CA LEU A 494 3.01 26.06 10.51
C LEU A 494 3.97 26.53 9.40
N LEU A 495 4.41 25.64 8.54
CA LEU A 495 5.26 25.97 7.40
C LEU A 495 4.54 26.84 6.37
N ALA A 496 3.29 26.53 6.01
CA ALA A 496 2.50 27.33 5.08
C ALA A 496 2.38 28.79 5.56
N ARG A 497 2.07 28.97 6.84
CA ARG A 497 1.98 30.32 7.47
C ARG A 497 3.34 31.03 7.48
N ARG A 498 4.42 30.33 7.85
CA ARG A 498 5.77 30.91 7.96
C ARG A 498 6.31 31.30 6.58
N MET A 499 6.07 30.50 5.56
CA MET A 499 6.43 30.76 4.17
C MET A 499 5.51 31.79 3.51
N LYS A 500 4.41 32.19 4.16
CA LYS A 500 3.38 33.07 3.60
C LYS A 500 2.82 32.54 2.27
N MET A 501 2.51 31.25 2.24
CA MET A 501 1.89 30.61 1.07
C MET A 501 0.52 31.23 0.81
N ASP A 502 0.18 31.42 -0.46
CA ASP A 502 -1.12 31.98 -0.90
C ASP A 502 -2.19 30.89 -0.99
N ASP A 503 -2.33 30.13 0.11
CA ASP A 503 -3.33 29.08 0.27
C ASP A 503 -4.02 29.22 1.64
N GLU A 504 -5.22 29.79 1.63
CA GLU A 504 -5.99 30.04 2.85
C GLU A 504 -6.33 28.72 3.58
N LEU A 505 -6.58 27.61 2.85
CA LEU A 505 -6.94 26.34 3.44
C LEU A 505 -5.75 25.69 4.16
N LEU A 506 -4.58 25.68 3.54
CA LEU A 506 -3.35 25.19 4.17
C LEU A 506 -3.00 26.02 5.40
N CYS A 507 -3.12 27.36 5.30
CA CYS A 507 -2.88 28.27 6.42
C CYS A 507 -3.92 28.15 7.54
N ALA A 508 -5.18 27.80 7.23
CA ALA A 508 -6.22 27.56 8.23
C ALA A 508 -6.05 26.22 8.96
N GLY A 509 -5.48 25.20 8.28
CA GLY A 509 -5.12 23.90 8.85
C GLY A 509 -6.05 22.76 8.48
N TYR A 510 -5.77 21.58 9.05
CA TYR A 510 -6.38 20.31 8.67
C TYR A 510 -7.92 20.32 8.70
N GLU A 511 -8.51 20.86 9.77
CA GLU A 511 -9.97 20.90 9.90
C GLU A 511 -10.63 21.76 8.80
N ALA A 512 -10.02 22.88 8.42
CA ALA A 512 -10.51 23.70 7.32
C ALA A 512 -10.43 22.96 5.97
N CYS A 513 -9.35 22.23 5.76
CA CYS A 513 -9.21 21.38 4.58
C CYS A 513 -10.30 20.29 4.54
N ILE A 514 -10.59 19.62 5.66
CA ILE A 514 -11.66 18.62 5.72
C ILE A 514 -13.03 19.25 5.49
N LYS A 515 -13.32 20.43 6.10
CA LYS A 515 -14.57 21.17 5.86
C LYS A 515 -14.78 21.45 4.37
N TYR A 516 -13.73 21.87 3.67
CA TYR A 516 -13.78 22.06 2.22
C TYR A 516 -14.05 20.73 1.46
N ILE A 517 -13.36 19.66 1.82
CA ILE A 517 -13.46 18.36 1.15
C ILE A 517 -14.85 17.77 1.27
N ILE A 518 -15.50 17.90 2.43
CA ILE A 518 -16.83 17.32 2.69
C ILE A 518 -17.98 18.31 2.57
N GLN A 519 -17.75 19.54 2.10
CA GLN A 519 -18.75 20.61 2.13
C GLN A 519 -20.07 20.30 1.39
N ASP A 520 -20.04 19.38 0.44
CA ASP A 520 -21.22 18.95 -0.34
C ASP A 520 -21.96 17.78 0.34
N LEU A 521 -21.43 17.23 1.43
CA LEU A 521 -22.09 16.17 2.18
C LEU A 521 -23.06 16.76 3.21
N PRO A 522 -24.20 16.09 3.46
CA PRO A 522 -25.18 16.55 4.45
C PRO A 522 -24.75 16.17 5.89
N ILE A 523 -23.51 16.50 6.24
CA ILE A 523 -22.91 16.26 7.54
C ILE A 523 -21.76 17.24 7.76
N THR A 524 -21.60 17.71 8.98
CA THR A 524 -20.55 18.67 9.36
C THR A 524 -19.39 17.99 10.09
N VAL A 525 -18.22 18.65 10.11
CA VAL A 525 -17.07 18.18 10.88
C VAL A 525 -17.39 18.16 12.38
N GLU A 526 -18.19 19.11 12.85
CA GLU A 526 -18.62 19.21 14.23
C GLU A 526 -19.46 17.99 14.65
N GLU A 527 -20.40 17.56 13.81
CA GLU A 527 -21.21 16.34 14.03
C GLU A 527 -20.33 15.08 14.03
N LEU A 528 -19.38 15.00 13.10
CA LEU A 528 -18.43 13.87 13.01
C LEU A 528 -17.51 13.79 14.23
N ARG A 529 -17.07 14.93 14.77
CA ARG A 529 -16.26 15.01 16.00
C ARG A 529 -17.01 14.70 17.27
N ALA A 530 -18.28 15.03 17.30
CA ALA A 530 -19.14 14.73 18.45
C ALA A 530 -19.53 13.24 18.53
N ALA A 531 -19.34 12.49 17.45
CA ALA A 531 -19.65 11.07 17.39
C ALA A 531 -18.56 10.22 18.06
N GLU A 532 -18.97 9.24 18.87
CA GLU A 532 -18.05 8.29 19.52
C GLU A 532 -17.50 7.22 18.58
N GLY A 533 -17.94 7.19 17.30
CA GLY A 533 -17.51 6.25 16.27
C GLY A 533 -18.03 6.62 14.89
N PRO A 534 -17.77 5.79 13.87
CA PRO A 534 -18.24 6.03 12.51
C PRO A 534 -19.78 6.13 12.44
N ILE A 535 -20.26 7.25 11.89
CA ILE A 535 -21.70 7.47 11.66
C ILE A 535 -22.02 7.41 10.19
N LYS A 536 -23.22 6.94 9.87
CA LYS A 536 -23.69 6.86 8.50
C LYS A 536 -24.05 8.24 7.99
N VAL A 537 -23.43 8.65 6.87
CA VAL A 537 -23.72 9.93 6.21
C VAL A 537 -25.15 9.87 5.63
N PRO A 538 -26.03 10.83 5.97
CA PRO A 538 -27.39 10.85 5.46
C PRO A 538 -27.43 10.97 3.93
N GLY A 539 -28.44 10.41 3.28
CA GLY A 539 -28.67 10.55 1.85
C GLY A 539 -27.67 9.83 0.94
N VAL A 540 -26.69 9.12 1.47
CA VAL A 540 -25.79 8.28 0.66
C VAL A 540 -26.57 7.12 0.09
N THR A 541 -26.71 7.09 -1.23
CA THR A 541 -27.35 5.98 -1.95
C THR A 541 -26.34 4.90 -2.24
N PRO A 542 -26.72 3.61 -2.17
CA PRO A 542 -25.86 2.53 -2.65
C PRO A 542 -25.49 2.73 -4.10
N TYR A 543 -24.27 2.35 -4.45
CA TYR A 543 -23.83 2.36 -5.84
C TYR A 543 -24.79 1.53 -6.72
N GLU A 544 -25.22 2.13 -7.83
CA GLU A 544 -26.06 1.45 -8.83
C GLU A 544 -25.19 0.59 -9.75
N VAL A 545 -25.27 -0.73 -9.54
CA VAL A 545 -24.49 -1.69 -10.30
C VAL A 545 -24.85 -1.65 -11.79
N GLY A 546 -23.86 -1.64 -12.66
CA GLY A 546 -24.02 -1.50 -14.12
C GLY A 546 -23.97 -0.07 -14.64
N SER A 547 -24.04 0.93 -13.77
CA SER A 547 -24.18 2.32 -14.17
C SER A 547 -23.00 2.89 -14.94
N ILE A 548 -21.75 2.46 -14.65
CA ILE A 548 -20.58 2.93 -15.42
C ILE A 548 -20.54 2.33 -16.82
N LEU A 549 -20.99 1.08 -16.98
CA LEU A 549 -21.03 0.42 -18.29
C LEU A 549 -22.07 1.07 -19.21
N GLU A 550 -23.22 1.45 -18.67
CA GLU A 550 -24.27 2.13 -19.45
C GLU A 550 -23.88 3.58 -19.84
N ARG A 551 -23.11 4.27 -19.01
CA ARG A 551 -22.60 5.62 -19.32
C ARG A 551 -21.40 5.60 -20.26
N GLY A 552 -20.71 4.47 -20.39
CA GLY A 552 -19.36 4.33 -20.88
C GLY A 552 -18.35 4.54 -19.78
N VAL A 553 -17.29 3.73 -19.81
CA VAL A 553 -16.19 3.79 -18.84
C VAL A 553 -15.16 4.86 -19.25
N ASN A 554 -14.31 5.27 -18.30
CA ASN A 554 -13.34 6.36 -18.54
C ASN A 554 -12.03 5.84 -19.20
N THR A 555 -12.20 5.22 -20.38
CA THR A 555 -11.10 4.79 -21.25
C THR A 555 -11.21 5.54 -22.59
N PRO A 556 -10.17 5.55 -23.45
CA PRO A 556 -10.23 6.19 -24.76
C PRO A 556 -11.40 5.73 -25.65
N THR A 557 -11.78 4.45 -25.55
CA THR A 557 -12.90 3.88 -26.35
C THR A 557 -14.27 4.01 -25.69
N GLY A 558 -14.34 4.42 -24.43
CA GLY A 558 -15.55 4.35 -23.63
C GLY A 558 -15.98 2.93 -23.25
N LYS A 559 -15.17 1.91 -23.56
CA LYS A 559 -15.39 0.49 -23.26
C LYS A 559 -14.29 -0.07 -22.37
N LEU A 560 -14.52 -1.23 -21.77
CA LEU A 560 -13.48 -1.98 -21.06
C LEU A 560 -12.42 -2.42 -22.08
N GLU A 561 -11.15 -2.07 -21.87
CA GLU A 561 -10.07 -2.29 -22.83
C GLU A 561 -9.22 -3.50 -22.46
N LEU A 562 -9.33 -4.58 -23.24
CA LEU A 562 -8.36 -5.68 -23.29
C LEU A 562 -7.15 -5.28 -24.14
N TYR A 563 -7.38 -4.58 -25.25
CA TYR A 563 -6.37 -3.85 -26.00
C TYR A 563 -6.41 -2.38 -25.61
N SER A 564 -5.32 -1.87 -25.06
CA SER A 564 -5.29 -0.49 -24.53
C SER A 564 -4.97 0.51 -25.64
N GLU A 565 -5.95 1.32 -26.05
CA GLU A 565 -5.73 2.40 -27.00
C GLU A 565 -4.81 3.50 -26.46
N ARG A 566 -4.78 3.70 -25.14
CA ARG A 566 -3.84 4.64 -24.51
C ARG A 566 -2.39 4.21 -24.71
N ILE A 567 -2.08 2.92 -24.52
CA ILE A 567 -0.73 2.39 -24.77
C ILE A 567 -0.44 2.36 -26.28
N ALA A 568 -1.39 1.94 -27.10
CA ALA A 568 -1.23 1.87 -28.55
C ALA A 568 -0.95 3.24 -29.19
N ALA A 569 -1.49 4.32 -28.61
CA ALA A 569 -1.23 5.70 -29.04
C ALA A 569 0.21 6.18 -28.75
N HIS A 570 0.97 5.43 -27.90
CA HIS A 570 2.29 5.81 -27.43
C HIS A 570 3.32 4.67 -27.60
N PRO A 571 3.64 4.29 -28.85
CA PRO A 571 4.61 3.19 -29.10
C PRO A 571 6.01 3.48 -28.52
N GLU A 572 6.36 4.75 -28.33
CA GLU A 572 7.59 5.20 -27.69
C GLU A 572 7.73 4.77 -26.22
N TRP A 573 6.64 4.37 -25.55
CA TRP A 573 6.70 3.84 -24.18
C TRP A 573 7.24 2.42 -24.11
N GLY A 574 7.32 1.69 -25.25
CA GLY A 574 7.83 0.32 -25.30
C GLY A 574 6.95 -0.69 -24.56
N LEU A 575 5.66 -0.38 -24.38
CA LEU A 575 4.68 -1.22 -23.71
C LEU A 575 3.75 -1.88 -24.74
N ASP A 576 3.32 -3.13 -24.46
CA ASP A 576 2.35 -3.82 -25.28
C ASP A 576 0.92 -3.39 -24.94
N ALA A 577 0.12 -3.12 -25.96
CA ALA A 577 -1.29 -2.73 -25.79
C ALA A 577 -2.15 -3.88 -25.21
N LEU A 578 -1.81 -5.14 -25.53
CA LEU A 578 -2.37 -6.34 -24.91
C LEU A 578 -1.68 -6.69 -23.57
N PRO A 579 -2.34 -7.42 -22.67
CA PRO A 579 -1.72 -7.93 -21.44
C PRO A 579 -0.78 -9.12 -21.75
N THR A 580 0.35 -8.84 -22.34
CA THR A 580 1.32 -9.84 -22.76
C THR A 580 2.11 -10.42 -21.57
N TYR A 581 2.49 -11.68 -21.67
CA TYR A 581 3.36 -12.35 -20.71
C TYR A 581 4.84 -12.14 -21.05
N ARG A 582 5.63 -11.86 -20.03
CA ARG A 582 7.10 -11.92 -20.06
C ARG A 582 7.57 -12.76 -18.89
N PRO A 583 8.58 -13.64 -19.06
CA PRO A 583 9.09 -14.45 -17.97
C PRO A 583 9.71 -13.58 -16.87
N PRO A 584 9.81 -14.10 -15.64
CA PRO A 584 10.54 -13.43 -14.56
C PRO A 584 11.98 -13.13 -15.00
N TYR A 585 12.47 -11.97 -14.56
CA TYR A 585 13.85 -11.59 -14.83
C TYR A 585 14.80 -12.48 -14.03
N ASN A 586 15.67 -13.20 -14.72
CA ASN A 586 16.83 -13.88 -14.16
C ASN A 586 17.98 -13.73 -15.16
N PRO A 587 18.99 -12.91 -14.87
CA PRO A 587 20.07 -12.61 -15.81
C PRO A 587 20.99 -13.82 -16.08
N ASP A 588 21.11 -14.74 -15.13
CA ASP A 588 21.95 -15.93 -15.23
C ASP A 588 21.34 -17.09 -14.40
N PRO A 589 20.45 -17.90 -14.99
CA PRO A 589 19.80 -19.03 -14.27
C PRO A 589 20.78 -20.13 -13.83
N GLU A 590 21.97 -20.23 -14.45
CA GLU A 590 22.99 -21.22 -14.05
C GLU A 590 23.69 -20.76 -12.77
N GLN A 591 24.01 -19.46 -12.67
CA GLN A 591 24.64 -18.87 -11.49
C GLN A 591 23.63 -18.64 -10.36
N TYR A 592 22.40 -18.24 -10.68
CA TYR A 592 21.32 -17.93 -9.72
C TYR A 592 20.13 -18.86 -9.92
N PRO A 593 20.23 -20.15 -9.52
CA PRO A 593 19.21 -21.15 -9.81
C PRO A 593 17.93 -21.03 -8.97
N PHE A 594 17.95 -20.20 -7.91
CA PHE A 594 16.79 -20.00 -7.05
C PHE A 594 16.06 -18.71 -7.40
N LEU A 595 14.72 -18.75 -7.35
CA LEU A 595 13.89 -17.55 -7.39
C LEU A 595 13.72 -16.98 -5.98
N LEU A 596 14.02 -15.69 -5.82
CA LEU A 596 13.93 -14.99 -4.54
C LEU A 596 12.62 -14.21 -4.42
N CYS A 597 11.83 -14.50 -3.40
CA CYS A 597 10.74 -13.64 -2.93
C CYS A 597 11.21 -12.83 -1.72
N ALA A 598 11.61 -11.58 -1.93
CA ALA A 598 11.89 -10.64 -0.86
C ALA A 598 10.61 -9.87 -0.49
N GLY A 599 10.37 -9.67 0.81
CA GLY A 599 9.26 -8.84 1.23
C GLY A 599 7.99 -9.56 1.65
N THR A 600 8.07 -10.82 1.96
CA THR A 600 6.94 -11.60 2.50
C THR A 600 6.35 -10.96 3.76
N ARG A 601 5.01 -10.88 3.82
CA ARG A 601 4.29 -10.36 4.99
C ARG A 601 4.36 -11.31 6.17
N ILE A 602 4.57 -10.74 7.36
CA ILE A 602 4.52 -11.43 8.65
C ILE A 602 3.34 -10.94 9.50
N PRO A 603 2.87 -11.75 10.48
CA PRO A 603 1.66 -11.42 11.24
C PRO A 603 1.85 -10.22 12.18
N ASN A 604 3.06 -10.01 12.68
CA ASN A 604 3.40 -9.12 13.80
C ASN A 604 4.04 -7.78 13.38
N ALA A 605 4.37 -7.59 12.11
CA ALA A 605 4.92 -6.34 11.63
C ALA A 605 4.32 -5.91 10.29
N LEU A 606 4.53 -4.66 9.93
CA LEU A 606 4.17 -4.11 8.63
C LEU A 606 5.37 -3.36 8.05
N HIS A 607 5.99 -3.91 7.02
CA HIS A 607 7.26 -3.40 6.51
C HIS A 607 8.25 -3.29 7.68
N SER A 608 8.84 -2.11 7.92
CA SER A 608 9.70 -1.88 9.08
C SER A 608 8.97 -1.53 10.38
N ARG A 609 7.65 -1.29 10.32
CA ARG A 609 6.89 -0.92 11.52
C ARG A 609 6.71 -2.11 12.45
N LEU A 610 6.88 -1.87 13.74
CA LEU A 610 6.69 -2.81 14.86
C LEU A 610 7.82 -3.82 15.07
N HIS A 611 8.81 -3.94 14.18
CA HIS A 611 9.96 -4.85 14.41
C HIS A 611 10.73 -4.53 15.72
N ASP A 612 10.79 -3.26 16.10
CA ASP A 612 11.46 -2.82 17.32
C ASP A 612 10.53 -2.71 18.53
N VAL A 613 9.27 -3.18 18.43
CA VAL A 613 8.37 -3.34 19.57
C VAL A 613 8.64 -4.69 20.19
N PRO A 614 9.14 -4.79 21.44
CA PRO A 614 9.65 -6.05 22.00
C PRO A 614 8.64 -7.19 22.01
N TRP A 615 7.37 -6.89 22.31
CA TRP A 615 6.31 -7.90 22.30
C TRP A 615 6.03 -8.44 20.89
N GLU A 616 5.94 -7.57 19.89
CA GLU A 616 5.74 -7.97 18.49
C GLU A 616 6.97 -8.71 17.96
N ARG A 617 8.17 -8.22 18.28
CA ARG A 617 9.42 -8.85 17.88
C ARG A 617 9.53 -10.29 18.40
N SER A 618 9.06 -10.57 19.60
CA SER A 618 9.12 -11.91 20.21
C SER A 618 8.32 -12.97 19.45
N LEU A 619 7.35 -12.58 18.60
CA LEU A 619 6.56 -13.51 17.81
C LEU A 619 7.33 -14.04 16.59
N LEU A 620 8.28 -13.29 16.07
CA LEU A 620 9.19 -13.67 15.00
C LEU A 620 10.50 -12.91 15.17
N PRO A 621 11.40 -13.42 16.04
CA PRO A 621 12.54 -12.64 16.52
C PRO A 621 13.63 -12.44 15.47
N ASP A 622 13.86 -13.42 14.61
CA ASP A 622 15.01 -13.45 13.74
C ASP A 622 14.63 -13.35 12.27
N PRO A 623 15.43 -12.63 11.45
CA PRO A 623 15.34 -12.71 9.99
C PRO A 623 15.84 -14.07 9.53
N VAL A 624 14.97 -14.81 8.85
CA VAL A 624 15.26 -16.14 8.32
C VAL A 624 15.05 -16.19 6.82
N VAL A 625 15.69 -17.17 6.16
CA VAL A 625 15.35 -17.58 4.81
C VAL A 625 14.52 -18.87 4.86
N GLU A 626 13.27 -18.80 4.42
CA GLU A 626 12.44 -19.98 4.21
C GLU A 626 12.81 -20.64 2.88
N MET A 627 13.02 -21.95 2.91
CA MET A 627 13.33 -22.76 1.72
C MET A 627 12.59 -24.10 1.80
N SER A 628 12.47 -24.79 0.67
CA SER A 628 11.81 -26.09 0.65
C SER A 628 12.60 -27.14 1.45
N MET A 629 11.89 -28.12 2.04
CA MET A 629 12.52 -29.27 2.70
C MET A 629 13.38 -30.07 1.70
N GLU A 630 12.95 -30.19 0.45
CA GLU A 630 13.66 -30.90 -0.61
C GLU A 630 14.99 -30.22 -0.96
N ASP A 631 15.00 -28.90 -1.12
CA ASP A 631 16.24 -28.16 -1.40
C ASP A 631 17.18 -28.19 -0.21
N ALA A 632 16.64 -28.09 1.01
CA ALA A 632 17.44 -28.17 2.22
C ALA A 632 18.15 -29.54 2.34
N GLU A 633 17.43 -30.65 2.12
CA GLU A 633 18.00 -32.00 2.10
C GLU A 633 19.05 -32.14 0.99
N ARG A 634 18.74 -31.70 -0.23
CA ARG A 634 19.66 -31.74 -1.38
C ARG A 634 20.96 -30.96 -1.13
N LEU A 635 20.88 -29.84 -0.43
CA LEU A 635 22.03 -28.96 -0.13
C LEU A 635 22.72 -29.30 1.19
N GLY A 636 22.17 -30.22 2.01
CA GLY A 636 22.69 -30.59 3.31
C GLY A 636 22.54 -29.47 4.34
N ILE A 637 21.44 -28.68 4.26
CA ILE A 637 21.15 -27.54 5.13
C ILE A 637 20.15 -27.98 6.20
N GLU A 638 20.47 -27.71 7.47
CA GLU A 638 19.58 -27.96 8.61
C GLU A 638 18.94 -26.67 9.13
N LEU A 639 17.92 -26.81 9.96
CA LEU A 639 17.26 -25.67 10.61
C LEU A 639 18.25 -24.85 11.44
N GLY A 640 18.34 -23.56 11.15
CA GLY A 640 19.20 -22.61 11.86
C GLY A 640 20.63 -22.51 11.31
N ASP A 641 20.99 -23.30 10.32
CA ASP A 641 22.28 -23.17 9.63
C ASP A 641 22.42 -21.79 8.98
N PRO A 642 23.63 -21.20 8.98
CA PRO A 642 23.88 -19.98 8.24
C PRO A 642 23.89 -20.26 6.72
N VAL A 643 23.04 -19.57 5.98
CA VAL A 643 22.91 -19.67 4.53
C VAL A 643 23.20 -18.31 3.92
N GLU A 644 24.19 -18.27 3.01
CA GLU A 644 24.46 -17.09 2.20
C GLU A 644 23.53 -17.01 0.99
N ILE A 645 22.78 -15.91 0.90
CA ILE A 645 21.96 -15.55 -0.26
C ILE A 645 22.73 -14.55 -1.09
N THR A 646 23.02 -14.92 -2.33
CA THR A 646 23.77 -14.11 -3.28
C THR A 646 22.90 -13.71 -4.46
N THR A 647 22.93 -12.45 -4.83
CA THR A 647 22.31 -11.87 -6.03
C THR A 647 23.39 -11.24 -6.92
N SER A 648 23.00 -10.64 -8.05
CA SER A 648 23.90 -9.84 -8.89
C SER A 648 24.46 -8.59 -8.21
N VAL A 649 23.86 -8.15 -7.09
CA VAL A 649 24.23 -6.92 -6.36
C VAL A 649 25.13 -7.20 -5.18
N GLY A 650 24.92 -8.32 -4.46
CA GLY A 650 25.68 -8.64 -3.27
C GLY A 650 25.21 -9.89 -2.56
N SER A 651 25.71 -10.10 -1.35
CA SER A 651 25.38 -11.28 -0.54
C SER A 651 25.02 -10.90 0.91
N LEU A 652 24.12 -11.66 1.52
CA LEU A 652 23.76 -11.58 2.92
C LEU A 652 23.59 -12.99 3.51
N THR A 653 23.94 -13.17 4.77
CA THR A 653 23.80 -14.44 5.48
C THR A 653 22.58 -14.43 6.38
N PHE A 654 21.69 -15.40 6.20
CA PHE A 654 20.48 -15.62 6.98
C PHE A 654 20.54 -16.98 7.70
N GLN A 655 19.70 -17.16 8.71
CA GLN A 655 19.47 -18.49 9.27
C GLN A 655 18.44 -19.25 8.41
N ALA A 656 18.74 -20.51 8.10
CA ALA A 656 17.86 -21.36 7.32
C ALA A 656 16.59 -21.76 8.09
N LEU A 657 15.44 -21.71 7.41
CA LEU A 657 14.17 -22.24 7.87
C LEU A 657 13.59 -23.20 6.80
N PRO A 658 14.05 -24.48 6.77
CA PRO A 658 13.44 -25.48 5.93
C PRO A 658 11.96 -25.69 6.28
N THR A 659 11.09 -25.62 5.27
CA THR A 659 9.63 -25.71 5.47
C THR A 659 8.92 -26.42 4.33
N ALA A 660 7.83 -27.13 4.64
CA ALA A 660 6.96 -27.75 3.63
C ALA A 660 6.01 -26.74 2.94
N THR A 661 6.09 -25.45 3.32
CA THR A 661 5.20 -24.42 2.75
C THR A 661 5.73 -23.76 1.50
N VAL A 662 7.03 -23.87 1.24
CA VAL A 662 7.76 -23.32 0.08
C VAL A 662 7.96 -24.41 -0.98
N GLN A 663 7.95 -24.03 -2.24
CA GLN A 663 8.23 -24.91 -3.37
C GLN A 663 9.74 -25.07 -3.60
N PRO A 664 10.21 -26.21 -4.15
CA PRO A 664 11.58 -26.35 -4.59
C PRO A 664 11.97 -25.28 -5.61
N GLY A 665 13.22 -24.81 -5.53
CA GLY A 665 13.76 -23.75 -6.38
C GLY A 665 13.35 -22.33 -5.99
N GLU A 666 12.64 -22.16 -4.90
CA GLU A 666 12.21 -20.85 -4.39
C GLU A 666 12.73 -20.60 -2.97
N VAL A 667 13.08 -19.35 -2.67
CA VAL A 667 13.45 -18.91 -1.31
C VAL A 667 12.68 -17.65 -0.95
N TYR A 668 12.29 -17.54 0.32
CA TYR A 668 11.50 -16.43 0.84
C TYR A 668 12.17 -15.77 2.02
N ILE A 669 12.30 -14.44 1.97
CA ILE A 669 12.94 -13.66 3.02
C ILE A 669 11.96 -12.57 3.48
N TYR A 670 11.84 -12.42 4.80
CA TYR A 670 11.06 -11.35 5.39
C TYR A 670 11.85 -10.03 5.37
N HIS A 671 11.20 -8.95 4.98
CA HIS A 671 11.82 -7.62 4.98
C HIS A 671 11.50 -6.83 6.25
N GLY A 672 12.23 -5.74 6.46
CA GLY A 672 11.96 -4.76 7.51
C GLY A 672 12.77 -4.97 8.78
N TYR A 673 13.58 -6.01 8.86
CA TYR A 673 14.55 -6.19 9.94
C TYR A 673 15.73 -5.22 9.76
N ARG A 674 16.00 -4.44 10.80
CA ARG A 674 17.02 -3.39 10.74
C ARG A 674 18.44 -3.95 10.62
N GLU A 675 18.70 -5.05 11.29
CA GLU A 675 20.01 -5.71 11.37
C GLU A 675 20.39 -6.48 10.10
N LEU A 676 19.41 -6.84 9.26
CA LEU A 676 19.65 -7.65 8.06
C LEU A 676 18.63 -7.28 6.97
N ASP A 677 19.02 -6.36 6.10
CA ASP A 677 18.14 -5.77 5.12
C ASP A 677 18.34 -6.40 3.73
N ILE A 678 17.37 -7.22 3.33
CA ILE A 678 17.37 -7.87 2.03
C ILE A 678 17.37 -6.86 0.85
N ASN A 679 16.81 -5.65 1.03
CA ASN A 679 16.75 -4.65 -0.03
C ASN A 679 18.14 -4.15 -0.44
N SER A 680 19.15 -4.27 0.43
CA SER A 680 20.53 -3.87 0.13
C SER A 680 21.16 -4.68 -1.01
N ILE A 681 20.68 -5.89 -1.26
CA ILE A 681 21.18 -6.78 -2.33
C ILE A 681 20.18 -6.99 -3.47
N LEU A 682 19.02 -6.29 -3.48
CA LEU A 682 18.09 -6.34 -4.60
C LEU A 682 18.48 -5.37 -5.69
N ASP A 683 18.41 -5.80 -6.95
CA ASP A 683 18.58 -4.91 -8.09
C ASP A 683 17.43 -3.91 -8.18
N GLY A 684 17.76 -2.63 -8.35
CA GLY A 684 16.81 -1.53 -8.50
C GLY A 684 16.55 -1.14 -9.96
N ALA A 685 17.04 -1.93 -10.91
CA ALA A 685 16.96 -1.63 -12.34
C ALA A 685 15.53 -1.70 -12.91
#